data_33e625624cb73abb9f2132e6d6ac94ed
#
_entry.id   33e625624cb73abb9f2132e6d6ac94ed
#
_cell.length_a   1.000
_cell.length_b   1.000
_cell.length_c   1.000
_cell.angle_alpha   90.00
_cell.angle_beta   90.00
_cell.angle_gamma   90.00
#
_symmetry.space_group_name_H-M   'P 1'
#
loop_
_entity.id
_entity.type
_entity.pdbx_description
1 polymer ?
#
loop_
_entity_poly.entity_id
_entity_poly.type
_entity_poly.pdbx_seq_one_letter_code
_entity_poly.pdbx_strand_id
1 'polypeptide(L)'
;MILFVEEFPAVVPYRAEEITIPADVTPERVPTHIVDYSEAEQTDEQLNYICIPFSANVICIVYSVNNKKSYLCSPFTVCVCLRVPLILVGNKSDLVEHSSMETVLPIMNKYTEIETCVECSAKNLKNISELFYYAQKAVLHPTGPLYCPEKKEMRSACVRALARIFKVSDLDNDGILNDHELTFFQRTCFNTPLAPQALEDVKNVVRKNLTDGVRDNGLTLKGFLFLHTLFIQRGRHETTWAVLRRFGYDDDLELHQDYLFPLLKIPPDCTTELNHNAYLFLQSVFDKHDKDRDYALSPEELMDLFDVFPYVPWGLDVNSTVCTNDQGWITYQGYLSQWTLTTYLDVQRCLEYLGYLGYSIIAEQESQASAIAVTRDKKHDLQKKQTQRNVFRCHVFGITGSGKTGFLQGFLGRNLVRQRAIKEEHKSYYAISTAHVYGQEKYLLLHEIFPDFDFLSETELSCDIVCLIYDVSNPCSFEYCAQIFKQYFMDSKTPCMLIAAKSDLPETKQQYCMTPLEFCRKHKMPPPQSYTCNTAVAPSKDIFIKLTTMAVYPHARLRCMCTCNRCTFCLCQNFLNSELVQTVRTKLYTVIFSRFSGCFEHSYHFLHSLYITHCISSIYPPVHLNSSHITHADLKSSTFWLRASVGATVCAMLGFAMYRALLRPR
;
A
#
# COMPACT_ATOMS: atom_id res chain seq x y z
N MET A 1 -2.69 -5.56 49.20
CA MET A 1 -3.56 -4.59 49.92
C MET A 1 -2.77 -3.52 50.68
N ILE A 2 -1.72 -3.85 51.42
CA ILE A 2 -0.88 -2.89 52.19
C ILE A 2 -0.27 -1.79 51.32
N LEU A 3 -0.13 -2.00 50.01
CA LEU A 3 0.46 -1.11 49.03
C LEU A 3 -0.29 0.18 48.71
N PHE A 4 -1.61 0.17 49.03
CA PHE A 4 -2.49 1.29 48.68
C PHE A 4 -3.05 2.03 49.93
N VAL A 5 -2.67 1.54 51.10
CA VAL A 5 -2.97 2.21 52.38
C VAL A 5 -1.63 2.68 52.91
N GLU A 6 -1.43 3.97 53.07
CA GLU A 6 -0.14 4.59 53.51
C GLU A 6 0.35 4.08 54.87
N GLU A 7 -0.46 3.29 55.54
CA GLU A 7 -0.14 2.67 56.84
C GLU A 7 -0.21 1.15 56.82
N PHE A 8 0.72 0.47 57.45
CA PHE A 8 0.75 -0.97 57.64
C PHE A 8 -0.39 -1.39 58.58
N PRO A 9 -1.42 -2.13 58.17
CA PRO A 9 -2.54 -2.46 59.01
C PRO A 9 -2.15 -3.40 60.17
N ALA A 10 -2.68 -3.18 61.35
CA ALA A 10 -2.48 -4.06 62.53
C ALA A 10 -3.05 -5.46 62.32
N VAL A 11 -4.11 -5.58 61.52
CA VAL A 11 -4.72 -6.86 61.14
C VAL A 11 -4.81 -6.91 59.60
N VAL A 12 -4.11 -7.87 59.00
CA VAL A 12 -4.16 -8.12 57.56
C VAL A 12 -5.38 -8.96 57.25
N PRO A 13 -6.31 -8.54 56.39
CA PRO A 13 -7.43 -9.35 55.96
C PRO A 13 -6.95 -10.60 55.22
N TYR A 14 -7.72 -11.66 55.30
CA TYR A 14 -7.39 -12.95 54.72
C TYR A 14 -7.26 -12.89 53.17
N ARG A 15 -8.08 -12.07 52.53
CA ARG A 15 -8.06 -11.79 51.08
C ARG A 15 -8.24 -10.29 50.84
N ALA A 16 -7.48 -9.75 49.91
CA ALA A 16 -7.68 -8.38 49.44
C ALA A 16 -8.92 -8.28 48.55
N GLU A 17 -9.66 -7.17 48.65
CA GLU A 17 -10.62 -6.81 47.64
C GLU A 17 -9.92 -6.57 46.30
N GLU A 18 -10.67 -6.71 45.20
CA GLU A 18 -10.15 -6.40 43.86
C GLU A 18 -9.71 -4.93 43.76
N ILE A 19 -8.49 -4.69 43.30
CA ILE A 19 -7.89 -3.38 43.26
C ILE A 19 -7.62 -3.02 41.83
N THR A 20 -8.00 -1.80 41.42
CA THR A 20 -7.68 -1.25 40.10
C THR A 20 -6.69 -0.09 40.23
N ILE A 21 -5.54 -0.19 39.54
CA ILE A 21 -4.63 0.91 39.35
C ILE A 21 -5.04 1.64 38.07
N PRO A 22 -5.42 2.93 38.12
CA PRO A 22 -5.79 3.69 36.93
C PRO A 22 -4.61 3.88 35.97
N ALA A 23 -4.91 4.03 34.68
CA ALA A 23 -3.90 4.19 33.63
C ALA A 23 -3.05 5.46 33.76
N ASP A 24 -3.59 6.52 34.31
CA ASP A 24 -2.94 7.83 34.44
C ASP A 24 -1.81 7.85 35.48
N VAL A 25 -1.83 6.93 36.44
CA VAL A 25 -0.78 6.81 37.48
C VAL A 25 0.32 5.79 37.14
N THR A 26 0.21 5.09 36.01
CA THR A 26 1.21 4.12 35.55
C THR A 26 2.11 4.71 34.47
N PRO A 27 3.43 4.45 34.45
CA PRO A 27 4.33 4.94 33.42
C PRO A 27 3.90 4.53 32.00
N GLU A 28 3.38 3.30 31.87
CA GLU A 28 2.92 2.71 30.60
C GLU A 28 1.49 3.10 30.23
N ARG A 29 0.80 3.88 31.07
CA ARG A 29 -0.59 4.32 30.91
C ARG A 29 -1.58 3.20 30.67
N VAL A 30 -1.40 2.07 31.37
CA VAL A 30 -2.25 0.88 31.26
C VAL A 30 -3.01 0.66 32.57
N PRO A 31 -4.36 0.53 32.56
CA PRO A 31 -5.11 0.18 33.75
C PRO A 31 -4.74 -1.24 34.19
N THR A 32 -4.51 -1.44 35.48
CA THR A 32 -4.06 -2.73 36.02
C THR A 32 -5.02 -3.20 37.10
N HIS A 33 -5.68 -4.33 36.88
CA HIS A 33 -6.55 -4.96 37.83
C HIS A 33 -5.78 -6.05 38.62
N ILE A 34 -5.79 -5.96 39.91
CA ILE A 34 -5.09 -6.89 40.81
C ILE A 34 -6.11 -7.75 41.52
N VAL A 35 -5.98 -9.05 41.37
CA VAL A 35 -6.82 -10.06 42.07
C VAL A 35 -5.92 -10.89 42.99
N ASP A 36 -6.28 -10.97 44.27
CA ASP A 36 -5.54 -11.75 45.29
C ASP A 36 -6.10 -13.17 45.36
N TYR A 37 -5.21 -14.15 45.21
CA TYR A 37 -5.51 -15.57 45.39
C TYR A 37 -4.70 -16.13 46.57
N SER A 38 -5.38 -16.55 47.61
CA SER A 38 -4.78 -17.15 48.81
C SER A 38 -4.74 -18.69 48.73
N GLU A 39 -3.58 -19.27 49.10
CA GLU A 39 -3.38 -20.73 49.14
C GLU A 39 -4.41 -21.46 50.03
N ALA A 40 -4.91 -20.79 51.08
CA ALA A 40 -5.84 -21.40 52.06
C ALA A 40 -7.30 -21.58 51.54
N GLU A 41 -7.64 -20.96 50.40
CA GLU A 41 -8.97 -21.11 49.74
C GLU A 41 -8.98 -22.23 48.69
N GLN A 42 -7.85 -22.90 48.45
CA GLN A 42 -7.70 -23.86 47.38
C GLN A 42 -7.93 -25.27 47.88
N THR A 43 -8.94 -25.97 47.38
CA THR A 43 -9.07 -27.42 47.51
C THR A 43 -8.16 -28.11 46.50
N ASP A 44 -7.64 -29.34 46.81
CA ASP A 44 -6.78 -30.11 45.91
C ASP A 44 -7.39 -30.33 44.52
N GLU A 45 -8.71 -30.36 44.40
CA GLU A 45 -9.43 -30.41 43.11
C GLU A 45 -9.40 -29.07 42.37
N GLN A 46 -9.41 -27.94 43.08
CA GLN A 46 -9.28 -26.60 42.49
C GLN A 46 -7.84 -26.28 42.10
N LEU A 47 -6.84 -26.88 42.73
CA LEU A 47 -5.43 -26.80 42.30
C LEU A 47 -5.21 -27.42 40.91
N ASN A 48 -5.93 -28.49 40.58
CA ASN A 48 -5.97 -29.06 39.23
C ASN A 48 -6.85 -28.26 38.26
N TYR A 49 -7.76 -27.40 38.76
CA TYR A 49 -8.62 -26.46 38.03
C TYR A 49 -8.20 -25.00 38.20
N ILE A 50 -7.06 -24.72 38.82
CA ILE A 50 -6.41 -23.41 38.70
C ILE A 50 -5.73 -23.32 37.32
N CYS A 51 -6.48 -23.66 36.32
CA CYS A 51 -6.57 -22.80 35.17
C CYS A 51 -7.18 -21.52 35.72
N ILE A 52 -6.34 -20.69 36.31
CA ILE A 52 -6.56 -19.29 36.64
C ILE A 52 -7.59 -18.76 35.70
N PRO A 53 -8.59 -18.00 36.13
CA PRO A 53 -9.61 -17.50 35.26
C PRO A 53 -8.94 -17.05 33.98
N PHE A 54 -9.42 -17.50 32.82
CA PHE A 54 -8.84 -17.33 31.47
C PHE A 54 -8.51 -15.89 31.10
N SER A 55 -8.54 -14.98 32.05
CA SER A 55 -8.38 -13.54 31.95
C SER A 55 -7.10 -12.96 32.57
N ALA A 56 -6.25 -13.75 33.25
CA ALA A 56 -5.01 -13.18 33.80
C ALA A 56 -3.97 -12.96 32.72
N ASN A 57 -3.49 -11.72 32.58
CA ASN A 57 -2.43 -11.35 31.62
C ASN A 57 -1.03 -11.62 32.18
N VAL A 58 -0.85 -11.58 33.51
CA VAL A 58 0.41 -11.85 34.21
C VAL A 58 0.13 -12.44 35.58
N ILE A 59 0.99 -13.33 36.07
CA ILE A 59 0.89 -13.96 37.38
C ILE A 59 2.09 -13.55 38.22
N CYS A 60 1.83 -12.96 39.37
CA CYS A 60 2.85 -12.62 40.36
C CYS A 60 2.86 -13.70 41.49
N ILE A 61 3.90 -14.50 41.56
CA ILE A 61 4.08 -15.51 42.60
C ILE A 61 4.86 -14.87 43.76
N VAL A 62 4.15 -14.65 44.89
CA VAL A 62 4.71 -13.95 46.06
C VAL A 62 5.24 -14.98 47.06
N TYR A 63 6.53 -14.86 47.40
CA TYR A 63 7.17 -15.67 48.45
C TYR A 63 7.83 -14.75 49.50
N SER A 64 8.13 -15.32 50.67
CA SER A 64 8.83 -14.60 51.74
C SER A 64 10.33 -14.90 51.70
N VAL A 65 11.17 -13.85 51.52
CA VAL A 65 12.64 -14.01 51.39
C VAL A 65 13.33 -14.60 52.61
N ASN A 66 12.71 -14.49 53.81
CA ASN A 66 13.23 -15.05 55.06
C ASN A 66 12.78 -16.49 55.29
N ASN A 67 11.92 -17.10 54.42
CA ASN A 67 11.40 -18.45 54.59
C ASN A 67 11.68 -19.30 53.32
N LYS A 68 12.71 -20.18 53.43
CA LYS A 68 13.11 -21.05 52.31
C LYS A 68 12.01 -21.99 51.83
N LYS A 69 11.05 -22.38 52.68
CA LYS A 69 9.95 -23.26 52.30
C LYS A 69 8.94 -22.55 51.39
N SER A 70 8.78 -21.23 51.50
CA SER A 70 7.76 -20.49 50.74
C SER A 70 8.02 -20.42 49.23
N TYR A 71 9.28 -20.62 48.75
CA TYR A 71 9.57 -20.66 47.34
C TYR A 71 9.84 -22.06 46.77
N LEU A 72 9.86 -23.10 47.66
CA LEU A 72 9.98 -24.49 47.26
C LEU A 72 8.63 -25.18 47.07
N CYS A 73 7.52 -24.59 47.58
CA CYS A 73 6.17 -25.13 47.47
C CYS A 73 5.55 -24.74 46.09
N SER A 74 5.33 -25.62 45.41
CA SER A 74 4.59 -26.20 44.32
C SER A 74 3.64 -25.41 43.36
N PRO A 75 3.41 -24.09 43.37
CA PRO A 75 2.60 -23.45 42.30
C PRO A 75 3.29 -23.45 40.93
N PHE A 76 4.61 -23.63 40.89
CA PHE A 76 5.38 -23.59 39.66
C PHE A 76 4.96 -24.62 38.59
N THR A 77 4.60 -25.86 39.03
CA THR A 77 4.27 -26.93 38.09
C THR A 77 2.94 -26.72 37.38
N VAL A 78 2.01 -26.01 38.00
CA VAL A 78 0.67 -25.74 37.45
C VAL A 78 0.69 -24.48 36.56
N CYS A 79 1.45 -23.46 36.95
CA CYS A 79 1.54 -22.20 36.20
C CYS A 79 2.33 -22.30 34.86
N VAL A 80 3.25 -23.27 34.76
CA VAL A 80 4.06 -23.51 33.53
C VAL A 80 3.21 -24.00 32.35
N CYS A 81 2.01 -24.55 32.60
CA CYS A 81 1.11 -24.94 31.51
C CYS A 81 0.37 -23.76 30.84
N LEU A 82 0.44 -22.58 31.42
CA LEU A 82 -0.18 -21.37 30.90
C LEU A 82 0.87 -20.55 30.16
N ARG A 83 0.62 -20.15 28.95
CA ARG A 83 1.49 -19.23 28.18
C ARG A 83 1.44 -17.79 28.71
N VAL A 84 1.32 -17.62 30.03
CA VAL A 84 1.19 -16.35 30.73
C VAL A 84 2.52 -16.04 31.40
N PRO A 85 3.09 -14.82 31.27
CA PRO A 85 4.34 -14.44 31.90
C PRO A 85 4.23 -14.52 33.44
N LEU A 86 5.30 -15.00 34.06
CA LEU A 86 5.39 -15.16 35.52
C LEU A 86 6.40 -14.16 36.09
N ILE A 87 6.03 -13.50 37.18
CA ILE A 87 6.93 -12.64 37.98
C ILE A 87 7.12 -13.27 39.36
N LEU A 88 8.36 -13.52 39.76
CA LEU A 88 8.67 -13.93 41.13
C LEU A 88 8.81 -12.69 42.03
N VAL A 89 8.12 -12.69 43.15
CA VAL A 89 8.08 -11.55 44.07
C VAL A 89 8.59 -11.98 45.46
N GLY A 90 9.84 -11.65 45.74
CA GLY A 90 10.47 -11.86 47.04
C GLY A 90 10.06 -10.75 48.02
N ASN A 91 8.98 -10.97 48.77
CA ASN A 91 8.52 -9.98 49.76
C ASN A 91 9.22 -10.12 51.11
N LYS A 92 9.09 -9.12 51.96
CA LYS A 92 9.74 -8.98 53.30
C LYS A 92 11.26 -8.84 53.20
N SER A 93 11.78 -8.16 52.19
CA SER A 93 13.20 -7.91 52.03
C SER A 93 13.81 -7.05 53.17
N ASP A 94 12.95 -6.44 53.98
CA ASP A 94 13.34 -5.72 55.21
C ASP A 94 13.78 -6.64 56.34
N LEU A 95 13.53 -7.96 56.26
CA LEU A 95 13.90 -8.94 57.28
C LEU A 95 15.21 -9.70 57.00
N VAL A 96 15.89 -9.39 55.90
CA VAL A 96 17.12 -10.06 55.49
C VAL A 96 18.18 -9.03 55.03
N GLU A 97 19.43 -9.32 55.38
CA GLU A 97 20.54 -8.45 54.99
C GLU A 97 21.07 -8.78 53.59
N HIS A 98 20.89 -10.00 53.11
CA HIS A 98 21.38 -10.47 51.84
C HIS A 98 20.25 -10.83 50.90
N SER A 99 20.42 -10.59 49.59
CA SER A 99 19.47 -10.95 48.56
C SER A 99 19.29 -12.46 48.43
N SER A 100 18.07 -12.92 48.21
CA SER A 100 17.73 -14.33 47.91
C SER A 100 18.00 -14.73 46.45
N MET A 101 18.47 -13.81 45.61
CA MET A 101 18.63 -13.99 44.17
C MET A 101 19.49 -15.20 43.79
N GLU A 102 20.58 -15.47 44.54
CA GLU A 102 21.44 -16.64 44.26
C GLU A 102 20.67 -17.96 44.39
N THR A 103 19.67 -18.01 45.25
CA THR A 103 18.82 -19.20 45.44
C THR A 103 17.69 -19.29 44.39
N VAL A 104 17.22 -18.16 43.89
CA VAL A 104 16.14 -18.05 42.94
C VAL A 104 16.62 -18.24 41.47
N LEU A 105 17.84 -17.82 41.16
CA LEU A 105 18.43 -17.97 39.82
C LEU A 105 18.33 -19.40 39.24
N PRO A 106 18.61 -20.47 39.96
CA PRO A 106 18.42 -21.83 39.45
C PRO A 106 16.96 -22.17 39.09
N ILE A 107 16.00 -21.59 39.81
CA ILE A 107 14.56 -21.74 39.51
C ILE A 107 14.20 -21.02 38.25
N MET A 108 14.64 -19.77 38.09
CA MET A 108 14.42 -18.99 36.86
C MET A 108 15.05 -19.68 35.64
N ASN A 109 16.23 -20.25 35.77
CA ASN A 109 16.89 -20.97 34.69
C ASN A 109 16.15 -22.28 34.33
N LYS A 110 15.40 -22.88 35.27
CA LYS A 110 14.64 -24.08 35.02
C LYS A 110 13.28 -23.80 34.35
N TYR A 111 12.66 -22.66 34.67
CA TYR A 111 11.33 -22.29 34.21
C TYR A 111 11.46 -20.99 33.37
N THR A 112 11.47 -21.12 32.06
CA THR A 112 11.70 -20.03 31.11
C THR A 112 10.54 -19.04 31.02
N GLU A 113 9.38 -19.37 31.56
CA GLU A 113 8.18 -18.55 31.67
C GLU A 113 8.32 -17.46 32.75
N ILE A 114 9.34 -17.59 33.63
CA ILE A 114 9.63 -16.57 34.63
C ILE A 114 10.41 -15.43 33.98
N GLU A 115 9.71 -14.33 33.74
CA GLU A 115 10.28 -13.14 33.08
C GLU A 115 11.32 -12.42 33.98
N THR A 116 11.04 -12.30 35.28
CA THR A 116 11.91 -11.64 36.23
C THR A 116 11.59 -12.00 37.67
N CYS A 117 12.52 -11.66 38.58
CA CYS A 117 12.32 -11.73 40.02
C CYS A 117 12.56 -10.34 40.65
N VAL A 118 11.62 -9.88 41.48
CA VAL A 118 11.70 -8.59 42.18
C VAL A 118 11.66 -8.82 43.67
N GLU A 119 12.69 -8.38 44.39
CA GLU A 119 12.68 -8.37 45.85
C GLU A 119 12.11 -7.05 46.37
N CYS A 120 11.06 -7.10 47.15
CA CYS A 120 10.34 -5.95 47.64
C CYS A 120 10.04 -6.04 49.15
N SER A 121 9.63 -4.97 49.73
CA SER A 121 9.07 -4.94 51.10
C SER A 121 7.76 -4.15 51.08
N ALA A 122 6.67 -4.82 51.34
CA ALA A 122 5.37 -4.18 51.52
C ALA A 122 5.31 -3.31 52.79
N LYS A 123 6.15 -3.59 53.78
CA LYS A 123 6.25 -2.80 55.03
C LYS A 123 6.89 -1.45 54.83
N ASN A 124 7.99 -1.39 54.03
CA ASN A 124 8.77 -0.18 53.81
C ASN A 124 8.48 0.43 52.43
N LEU A 125 7.52 -0.12 51.70
CA LEU A 125 7.17 0.25 50.32
C LEU A 125 8.36 0.20 49.31
N LYS A 126 9.41 -0.60 49.68
CA LYS A 126 10.61 -0.73 48.86
C LYS A 126 10.32 -1.58 47.62
N ASN A 127 10.70 -1.07 46.41
CA ASN A 127 10.61 -1.75 45.12
C ASN A 127 9.19 -2.19 44.71
N ILE A 128 8.17 -1.52 45.21
CA ILE A 128 6.76 -1.86 44.94
C ILE A 128 6.34 -1.33 43.57
N SER A 129 6.68 -0.06 43.25
CA SER A 129 6.47 0.52 41.92
C SER A 129 7.20 -0.27 40.85
N GLU A 130 8.41 -0.75 41.15
CA GLU A 130 9.21 -1.60 40.24
C GLU A 130 8.53 -2.94 39.96
N LEU A 131 7.90 -3.57 40.97
CA LEU A 131 7.13 -4.79 40.79
C LEU A 131 6.02 -4.61 39.74
N PHE A 132 5.19 -3.56 39.90
CA PHE A 132 4.11 -3.32 38.95
C PHE A 132 4.61 -2.88 37.58
N TYR A 133 5.69 -2.13 37.52
CA TYR A 133 6.35 -1.83 36.26
C TYR A 133 6.80 -3.09 35.51
N TYR A 134 7.46 -4.04 36.17
CA TYR A 134 7.87 -5.29 35.54
C TYR A 134 6.69 -6.18 35.17
N ALA A 135 5.62 -6.20 35.98
CA ALA A 135 4.41 -6.93 35.66
C ALA A 135 3.73 -6.38 34.39
N GLN A 136 3.58 -5.05 34.28
CA GLN A 136 3.04 -4.42 33.07
C GLN A 136 3.97 -4.63 31.87
N LYS A 137 5.27 -4.49 32.07
CA LYS A 137 6.29 -4.70 31.03
C LYS A 137 6.25 -6.14 30.47
N ALA A 138 6.08 -7.14 31.32
CA ALA A 138 5.98 -8.54 30.91
C ALA A 138 4.76 -8.82 30.02
N VAL A 139 3.66 -8.09 30.24
CA VAL A 139 2.45 -8.17 29.40
C VAL A 139 2.62 -7.40 28.10
N LEU A 140 3.08 -6.16 28.21
CA LEU A 140 3.19 -5.27 27.05
C LEU A 140 4.33 -5.67 26.11
N HIS A 141 5.39 -6.27 26.64
CA HIS A 141 6.61 -6.59 25.92
C HIS A 141 7.12 -8.00 26.25
N PRO A 142 6.35 -9.06 25.95
CA PRO A 142 6.72 -10.43 26.34
C PRO A 142 8.03 -10.87 25.66
N THR A 143 8.90 -11.53 26.40
CA THR A 143 10.18 -12.06 25.87
C THR A 143 9.99 -13.36 25.10
N GLY A 144 9.00 -14.18 25.52
CA GLY A 144 8.78 -15.52 24.97
C GLY A 144 8.64 -15.60 23.43
N PRO A 145 7.87 -14.72 22.77
CA PRO A 145 7.77 -14.72 21.30
C PRO A 145 9.06 -14.33 20.59
N LEU A 146 9.89 -13.47 21.20
CA LEU A 146 11.10 -12.92 20.57
C LEU A 146 12.30 -13.86 20.66
N TYR A 147 12.51 -14.52 21.80
CA TYR A 147 13.78 -15.12 22.15
C TYR A 147 13.62 -16.49 22.82
N CYS A 148 14.56 -17.40 22.54
CA CYS A 148 14.66 -18.69 23.18
C CYS A 148 15.84 -18.68 24.15
N PRO A 149 15.62 -18.63 25.49
CA PRO A 149 16.69 -18.57 26.48
C PRO A 149 17.58 -19.82 26.47
N GLU A 150 17.00 -20.98 26.19
CA GLU A 150 17.71 -22.28 26.16
C GLU A 150 18.79 -22.31 25.06
N LYS A 151 18.41 -21.85 23.85
CA LYS A 151 19.28 -21.80 22.69
C LYS A 151 20.13 -20.53 22.60
N LYS A 152 19.79 -19.52 23.42
CA LYS A 152 20.39 -18.19 23.39
C LYS A 152 20.31 -17.49 22.04
N GLU A 153 19.20 -17.69 21.34
CA GLU A 153 18.96 -17.14 19.99
C GLU A 153 17.54 -16.59 19.84
N MET A 154 17.33 -15.68 18.91
CA MET A 154 15.99 -15.20 18.55
C MET A 154 15.17 -16.31 17.90
N ARG A 155 13.86 -16.32 18.15
CA ARG A 155 12.94 -17.23 17.47
C ARG A 155 12.82 -16.90 15.99
N SER A 156 12.59 -17.91 15.17
CA SER A 156 12.53 -17.78 13.70
C SER A 156 11.43 -16.78 13.25
N ALA A 157 10.31 -16.70 13.97
CA ALA A 157 9.25 -15.72 13.69
C ALA A 157 9.77 -14.27 13.88
N CYS A 158 10.50 -14.01 14.99
CA CYS A 158 11.11 -12.73 15.26
C CYS A 158 12.16 -12.36 14.19
N VAL A 159 12.99 -13.32 13.79
CA VAL A 159 13.99 -13.11 12.73
C VAL A 159 13.32 -12.76 11.41
N ARG A 160 12.24 -13.47 11.01
CA ARG A 160 11.49 -13.15 9.77
C ARG A 160 10.85 -11.77 9.82
N ALA A 161 10.22 -11.42 10.96
CA ALA A 161 9.61 -10.10 11.13
C ALA A 161 10.65 -8.97 11.02
N LEU A 162 11.78 -9.11 11.71
CA LEU A 162 12.88 -8.13 11.65
C LEU A 162 13.56 -8.09 10.28
N ALA A 163 13.68 -9.22 9.58
CA ALA A 163 14.23 -9.27 8.22
C ALA A 163 13.32 -8.52 7.22
N ARG A 164 12.00 -8.67 7.33
CA ARG A 164 11.06 -7.87 6.54
C ARG A 164 11.20 -6.37 6.87
N ILE A 165 11.28 -6.01 8.15
CA ILE A 165 11.46 -4.61 8.57
C ILE A 165 12.75 -4.03 8.01
N PHE A 166 13.83 -4.79 8.03
CA PHE A 166 15.09 -4.41 7.40
C PHE A 166 14.92 -4.12 5.91
N LYS A 167 14.32 -5.06 5.15
CA LYS A 167 14.07 -4.91 3.71
C LYS A 167 13.17 -3.72 3.36
N VAL A 168 12.16 -3.45 4.17
CA VAL A 168 11.29 -2.26 4.00
C VAL A 168 12.07 -0.97 4.25
N SER A 169 13.03 -0.98 5.19
CA SER A 169 13.83 0.19 5.58
C SER A 169 15.04 0.44 4.69
N ASP A 170 15.54 -0.57 3.99
CA ASP A 170 16.57 -0.52 2.97
C ASP A 170 15.93 0.06 1.70
N LEU A 171 16.08 1.36 1.45
CA LEU A 171 15.33 2.11 0.43
C LEU A 171 15.92 1.94 -0.97
N ASP A 172 17.22 1.67 -1.08
CA ASP A 172 17.94 1.50 -2.35
C ASP A 172 18.26 0.03 -2.70
N ASN A 173 17.89 -0.90 -1.81
CA ASN A 173 18.03 -2.36 -1.99
C ASN A 173 19.48 -2.83 -2.21
N ASP A 174 20.43 -2.17 -1.54
CA ASP A 174 21.84 -2.55 -1.60
C ASP A 174 22.24 -3.61 -0.55
N GLY A 175 21.29 -3.98 0.35
CA GLY A 175 21.43 -4.98 1.41
C GLY A 175 22.13 -4.46 2.65
N ILE A 176 22.22 -3.14 2.82
CA ILE A 176 22.71 -2.49 4.04
C ILE A 176 21.75 -1.32 4.41
N LEU A 177 21.76 -0.94 5.67
CA LEU A 177 21.13 0.33 6.10
C LEU A 177 22.22 1.37 6.28
N ASN A 178 22.25 2.33 5.38
CA ASN A 178 23.15 3.48 5.43
C ASN A 178 22.70 4.51 6.48
N ASP A 179 23.48 5.58 6.69
CA ASP A 179 23.17 6.57 7.73
C ASP A 179 21.86 7.31 7.53
N HIS A 180 21.44 7.52 6.28
CA HIS A 180 20.17 8.15 5.97
C HIS A 180 19.00 7.21 6.32
N GLU A 181 19.08 5.95 5.94
CA GLU A 181 18.08 4.92 6.21
C GLU A 181 17.98 4.58 7.69
N LEU A 182 19.11 4.49 8.40
CA LEU A 182 19.12 4.32 9.84
C LEU A 182 18.49 5.54 10.57
N THR A 183 18.72 6.74 10.10
CA THR A 183 18.08 7.95 10.64
C THR A 183 16.59 7.97 10.37
N PHE A 184 16.17 7.58 9.14
CA PHE A 184 14.77 7.41 8.77
C PHE A 184 14.09 6.34 9.64
N PHE A 185 14.69 5.17 9.77
CA PHE A 185 14.22 4.07 10.62
C PHE A 185 14.04 4.51 12.07
N GLN A 186 15.05 5.18 12.64
CA GLN A 186 15.03 5.67 14.02
C GLN A 186 13.91 6.70 14.24
N ARG A 187 13.76 7.67 13.32
CA ARG A 187 12.67 8.66 13.38
C ARG A 187 11.30 7.98 13.31
N THR A 188 11.16 7.03 12.43
CA THR A 188 9.90 6.29 12.20
C THR A 188 9.49 5.48 13.43
N CYS A 189 10.44 4.79 14.07
CA CYS A 189 10.15 3.91 15.21
C CYS A 189 10.01 4.64 16.54
N PHE A 190 10.79 5.72 16.75
CA PHE A 190 10.94 6.34 18.07
C PHE A 190 10.65 7.83 18.10
N ASN A 191 10.24 8.43 16.97
CA ASN A 191 9.95 9.87 16.81
C ASN A 191 11.13 10.80 17.21
N THR A 192 12.33 10.27 17.32
CA THR A 192 13.54 11.01 17.68
C THR A 192 14.65 10.72 16.68
N PRO A 193 15.29 11.74 16.11
CA PRO A 193 16.45 11.53 15.25
C PRO A 193 17.64 11.05 16.09
N LEU A 194 18.44 10.15 15.54
CA LEU A 194 19.68 9.72 16.16
C LEU A 194 20.77 10.78 15.91
N ALA A 195 21.50 11.15 16.96
CA ALA A 195 22.67 11.99 16.79
C ALA A 195 23.76 11.24 16.01
N PRO A 196 24.52 11.91 15.11
CA PRO A 196 25.55 11.23 14.29
C PRO A 196 26.57 10.42 15.13
N GLN A 197 26.93 10.92 16.30
CA GLN A 197 27.83 10.21 17.21
C GLN A 197 27.21 8.91 17.74
N ALA A 198 25.92 8.94 18.12
CA ALA A 198 25.22 7.76 18.61
C ALA A 198 25.08 6.69 17.52
N LEU A 199 24.90 7.11 16.28
CA LEU A 199 24.86 6.22 15.12
C LEU A 199 26.20 5.49 14.94
N GLU A 200 27.31 6.23 15.02
CA GLU A 200 28.66 5.66 14.92
C GLU A 200 28.97 4.74 16.12
N ASP A 201 28.50 5.09 17.31
CA ASP A 201 28.66 4.24 18.51
C ASP A 201 27.93 2.89 18.33
N VAL A 202 26.72 2.89 17.76
CA VAL A 202 25.96 1.66 17.42
C VAL A 202 26.73 0.80 16.42
N LYS A 203 27.23 1.40 15.33
CA LYS A 203 28.04 0.66 14.33
C LYS A 203 29.31 0.11 14.95
N ASN A 204 29.97 0.85 15.84
CA ASN A 204 31.17 0.38 16.53
C ASN A 204 30.91 -0.78 17.47
N VAL A 205 29.75 -0.81 18.16
CA VAL A 205 29.34 -1.98 18.95
C VAL A 205 29.18 -3.21 18.06
N VAL A 206 28.57 -3.06 16.88
CA VAL A 206 28.41 -4.16 15.93
C VAL A 206 29.75 -4.62 15.39
N ARG A 207 30.63 -3.71 14.92
CA ARG A 207 31.97 -4.03 14.38
C ARG A 207 32.83 -4.81 15.38
N LYS A 208 32.75 -4.48 16.67
CA LYS A 208 33.51 -5.17 17.73
C LYS A 208 33.08 -6.60 17.98
N ASN A 209 31.83 -6.94 17.69
CA ASN A 209 31.24 -8.21 18.04
C ASN A 209 30.94 -9.11 16.81
N LEU A 210 30.82 -8.52 15.63
CA LEU A 210 30.41 -9.24 14.41
C LEU A 210 31.15 -8.67 13.18
N THR A 211 32.00 -9.48 12.55
CA THR A 211 32.83 -9.06 11.39
C THR A 211 32.00 -8.62 10.19
N ASP A 212 30.90 -9.35 9.90
CA ASP A 212 30.03 -9.08 8.76
C ASP A 212 28.82 -8.17 9.12
N GLY A 213 28.81 -7.58 10.29
CA GLY A 213 27.66 -6.80 10.78
C GLY A 213 27.57 -5.39 10.20
N VAL A 214 28.71 -4.86 9.73
CA VAL A 214 28.81 -3.54 9.09
C VAL A 214 29.60 -3.67 7.80
N ARG A 215 29.06 -3.19 6.68
CA ARG A 215 29.70 -3.14 5.37
C ARG A 215 29.46 -1.74 4.78
N ASP A 216 30.45 -1.19 4.07
CA ASP A 216 30.37 0.14 3.42
C ASP A 216 29.81 1.24 4.30
N ASN A 217 30.19 1.22 5.58
CA ASN A 217 29.71 2.09 6.64
C ASN A 217 28.19 1.98 6.96
N GLY A 218 27.47 1.00 6.39
CA GLY A 218 26.08 0.69 6.65
C GLY A 218 25.92 -0.59 7.47
N LEU A 219 24.75 -0.78 8.08
CA LEU A 219 24.41 -1.92 8.91
C LEU A 219 23.82 -3.02 8.03
N THR A 220 24.44 -4.20 8.01
CA THR A 220 23.88 -5.38 7.30
C THR A 220 22.70 -6.00 8.06
N LEU A 221 21.91 -6.85 7.40
CA LEU A 221 20.85 -7.62 8.07
C LEU A 221 21.38 -8.38 9.30
N LYS A 222 22.56 -9.00 9.19
CA LYS A 222 23.20 -9.70 10.32
C LYS A 222 23.49 -8.74 11.48
N GLY A 223 23.99 -7.55 11.19
CA GLY A 223 24.27 -6.52 12.19
C GLY A 223 22.98 -5.98 12.83
N PHE A 224 21.93 -5.80 12.04
CA PHE A 224 20.61 -5.36 12.53
C PHE A 224 19.99 -6.42 13.47
N LEU A 225 19.99 -7.67 13.09
CA LEU A 225 19.52 -8.77 13.94
C LEU A 225 20.36 -8.92 15.22
N PHE A 226 21.67 -8.75 15.12
CA PHE A 226 22.57 -8.76 16.29
C PHE A 226 22.21 -7.66 17.29
N LEU A 227 21.93 -6.44 16.84
CA LEU A 227 21.53 -5.35 17.74
C LEU A 227 20.23 -5.69 18.48
N HIS A 228 19.23 -6.23 17.80
CA HIS A 228 17.99 -6.63 18.45
C HIS A 228 18.20 -7.79 19.44
N THR A 229 19.04 -8.76 19.09
CA THR A 229 19.48 -9.81 20.02
C THR A 229 20.10 -9.21 21.28
N LEU A 230 20.98 -8.25 21.10
CA LEU A 230 21.66 -7.56 22.22
C LEU A 230 20.68 -6.76 23.09
N PHE A 231 19.70 -6.09 22.50
CA PHE A 231 18.64 -5.40 23.26
C PHE A 231 17.84 -6.39 24.10
N ILE A 232 17.42 -7.51 23.54
CA ILE A 232 16.66 -8.54 24.25
C ILE A 232 17.49 -9.13 25.39
N GLN A 233 18.73 -9.54 25.15
CA GLN A 233 19.63 -10.11 26.16
C GLN A 233 19.96 -9.15 27.31
N ARG A 234 19.91 -7.83 27.05
CA ARG A 234 20.10 -6.80 28.09
C ARG A 234 18.80 -6.38 28.77
N GLY A 235 17.72 -7.10 28.58
CA GLY A 235 16.41 -6.81 29.16
C GLY A 235 15.71 -5.58 28.57
N ARG A 236 16.15 -5.10 27.38
CA ARG A 236 15.54 -3.97 26.66
C ARG A 236 14.64 -4.45 25.49
N HIS A 237 13.86 -5.49 25.73
CA HIS A 237 12.98 -6.06 24.70
C HIS A 237 11.85 -5.12 24.28
N GLU A 238 11.50 -4.12 25.10
CA GLU A 238 10.59 -3.03 24.71
C GLU A 238 11.04 -2.28 23.47
N THR A 239 12.35 -2.13 23.26
CA THR A 239 12.89 -1.50 22.05
C THR A 239 12.55 -2.31 20.80
N THR A 240 12.71 -3.63 20.87
CA THR A 240 12.37 -4.53 19.76
C THR A 240 10.85 -4.56 19.50
N TRP A 241 10.04 -4.58 20.57
CA TRP A 241 8.59 -4.51 20.44
C TRP A 241 8.09 -3.18 19.87
N ALA A 242 8.69 -2.07 20.24
CA ALA A 242 8.37 -0.76 19.66
C ALA A 242 8.57 -0.76 18.14
N VAL A 243 9.67 -1.36 17.66
CA VAL A 243 9.94 -1.55 16.23
C VAL A 243 8.89 -2.46 15.60
N LEU A 244 8.65 -3.65 16.14
CA LEU A 244 7.70 -4.62 15.60
C LEU A 244 6.29 -4.03 15.48
N ARG A 245 5.78 -3.42 16.56
CA ARG A 245 4.45 -2.80 16.57
C ARG A 245 4.32 -1.63 15.62
N ARG A 246 5.39 -0.83 15.47
CA ARG A 246 5.40 0.27 14.50
C ARG A 246 5.21 -0.23 13.07
N PHE A 247 5.72 -1.43 12.76
CA PHE A 247 5.58 -2.09 11.47
C PHE A 247 4.36 -3.02 11.37
N GLY A 248 3.44 -2.93 12.33
CA GLY A 248 2.14 -3.59 12.30
C GLY A 248 2.08 -5.01 12.86
N TYR A 249 3.13 -5.48 13.55
CA TYR A 249 3.15 -6.81 14.17
C TYR A 249 2.40 -6.85 15.51
N ASP A 250 1.67 -7.91 15.74
CA ASP A 250 1.01 -8.25 17.00
C ASP A 250 1.93 -9.07 17.94
N ASP A 251 1.36 -9.56 19.05
CA ASP A 251 2.11 -10.31 20.05
C ASP A 251 2.47 -11.75 19.61
N ASP A 252 1.82 -12.28 18.57
CA ASP A 252 2.14 -13.55 17.93
C ASP A 252 3.16 -13.41 16.80
N LEU A 253 3.64 -12.18 16.53
CA LEU A 253 4.55 -11.81 15.47
C LEU A 253 3.96 -12.02 14.05
N GLU A 254 2.66 -11.92 13.94
CA GLU A 254 1.93 -11.82 12.68
C GLU A 254 1.52 -10.36 12.45
N LEU A 255 1.30 -9.97 11.18
CA LEU A 255 0.79 -8.64 10.89
C LEU A 255 -0.67 -8.52 11.31
N HIS A 256 -0.97 -7.53 12.15
CA HIS A 256 -2.31 -7.31 12.70
C HIS A 256 -3.34 -7.10 11.57
N GLN A 257 -4.54 -7.67 11.75
CA GLN A 257 -5.60 -7.58 10.73
C GLN A 257 -5.99 -6.12 10.42
N ASP A 258 -6.08 -5.25 11.42
CA ASP A 258 -6.38 -3.84 11.22
C ASP A 258 -5.25 -3.09 10.48
N TYR A 259 -4.00 -3.59 10.58
CA TYR A 259 -2.89 -3.06 9.80
C TYR A 259 -2.99 -3.48 8.33
N LEU A 260 -3.29 -4.75 8.03
CA LEU A 260 -3.41 -5.25 6.66
C LEU A 260 -4.69 -4.77 5.98
N PHE A 261 -5.80 -4.72 6.71
CA PHE A 261 -7.13 -4.40 6.20
C PHE A 261 -7.75 -3.19 6.92
N PRO A 262 -7.15 -1.99 6.78
CA PRO A 262 -7.71 -0.80 7.37
C PRO A 262 -9.10 -0.51 6.82
N LEU A 263 -9.95 0.08 7.66
CA LEU A 263 -11.34 0.35 7.31
C LEU A 263 -11.44 1.31 6.11
N LEU A 264 -12.02 0.84 5.01
CA LEU A 264 -12.31 1.61 3.81
C LEU A 264 -13.80 1.53 3.48
N LYS A 265 -14.50 2.68 3.46
CA LYS A 265 -15.91 2.74 3.10
C LYS A 265 -16.05 3.02 1.61
N ILE A 266 -16.66 2.08 0.88
CA ILE A 266 -16.94 2.21 -0.55
C ILE A 266 -18.46 2.28 -0.75
N PRO A 267 -19.01 3.43 -1.18
CA PRO A 267 -20.44 3.54 -1.49
C PRO A 267 -20.84 2.66 -2.68
N PRO A 268 -22.12 2.27 -2.80
CA PRO A 268 -22.63 1.57 -3.98
C PRO A 268 -22.35 2.34 -5.27
N ASP A 269 -22.13 1.64 -6.38
CA ASP A 269 -21.85 2.21 -7.71
C ASP A 269 -20.53 3.01 -7.82
N CYS A 270 -19.71 3.03 -6.76
CA CYS A 270 -18.35 3.59 -6.78
C CYS A 270 -17.31 2.50 -7.06
N THR A 271 -16.19 2.90 -7.64
CA THR A 271 -15.03 2.04 -7.88
C THR A 271 -13.81 2.54 -7.12
N THR A 272 -12.80 1.70 -6.99
CA THR A 272 -11.55 2.01 -6.30
C THR A 272 -10.42 2.13 -7.30
N GLU A 273 -9.60 3.16 -7.14
CA GLU A 273 -8.42 3.42 -7.97
C GLU A 273 -7.24 3.80 -7.06
N LEU A 274 -6.02 3.60 -7.52
CA LEU A 274 -4.83 4.12 -6.85
C LEU A 274 -4.79 5.65 -6.99
N ASN A 275 -4.39 6.33 -5.92
CA ASN A 275 -4.14 7.77 -5.98
C ASN A 275 -2.70 8.08 -6.45
N HIS A 276 -2.38 9.35 -6.62
CA HIS A 276 -1.06 9.78 -7.07
C HIS A 276 0.08 9.33 -6.15
N ASN A 277 -0.09 9.43 -4.84
CA ASN A 277 0.94 9.03 -3.86
C ASN A 277 1.20 7.52 -3.90
N ALA A 278 0.16 6.72 -4.12
CA ALA A 278 0.31 5.28 -4.32
C ALA A 278 1.10 4.95 -5.59
N TYR A 279 0.85 5.66 -6.70
CA TYR A 279 1.66 5.49 -7.91
C TYR A 279 3.12 5.87 -7.71
N LEU A 280 3.41 6.97 -7.00
CA LEU A 280 4.79 7.37 -6.68
C LEU A 280 5.48 6.33 -5.79
N PHE A 281 4.78 5.80 -4.80
CA PHE A 281 5.30 4.73 -3.96
C PHE A 281 5.59 3.46 -4.77
N LEU A 282 4.65 3.02 -5.60
CA LEU A 282 4.82 1.83 -6.43
C LEU A 282 5.94 2.02 -7.46
N GLN A 283 6.13 3.23 -7.97
CA GLN A 283 7.28 3.58 -8.81
C GLN A 283 8.57 3.40 -8.03
N SER A 284 8.67 3.95 -6.81
CA SER A 284 9.88 3.81 -6.00
C SER A 284 10.18 2.34 -5.66
N VAL A 285 9.15 1.51 -5.45
CA VAL A 285 9.31 0.07 -5.24
C VAL A 285 9.81 -0.62 -6.52
N PHE A 286 9.29 -0.24 -7.68
CA PHE A 286 9.78 -0.76 -8.97
C PHE A 286 11.24 -0.39 -9.19
N ASP A 287 11.58 0.91 -9.10
CA ASP A 287 12.94 1.44 -9.32
C ASP A 287 13.97 0.82 -8.37
N LYS A 288 13.56 0.47 -7.15
CA LYS A 288 14.36 -0.22 -6.13
C LYS A 288 14.75 -1.65 -6.56
N HIS A 289 13.88 -2.36 -7.29
CA HIS A 289 14.06 -3.78 -7.64
C HIS A 289 14.50 -3.98 -9.09
N ASP A 290 14.30 -3.01 -10.00
CA ASP A 290 14.83 -3.00 -11.36
C ASP A 290 16.34 -2.66 -11.32
N LYS A 291 17.16 -3.68 -11.05
CA LYS A 291 18.61 -3.53 -10.78
C LYS A 291 19.43 -3.25 -12.04
N ASP A 292 19.01 -3.80 -13.18
CA ASP A 292 19.68 -3.61 -14.47
C ASP A 292 19.15 -2.40 -15.26
N ARG A 293 18.04 -1.78 -14.77
CA ARG A 293 17.39 -0.60 -15.32
C ARG A 293 16.90 -0.76 -16.76
N ASP A 294 16.42 -1.96 -17.07
CA ASP A 294 15.83 -2.27 -18.37
C ASP A 294 14.32 -1.88 -18.46
N TYR A 295 13.75 -1.34 -17.36
CA TYR A 295 12.34 -0.99 -17.19
C TYR A 295 11.40 -2.21 -17.24
N ALA A 296 11.89 -3.38 -16.87
CA ALA A 296 11.08 -4.58 -16.67
C ALA A 296 11.60 -5.34 -15.44
N LEU A 297 10.74 -6.10 -14.78
CA LEU A 297 11.14 -6.98 -13.69
C LEU A 297 11.36 -8.40 -14.21
N SER A 298 12.58 -8.87 -14.15
CA SER A 298 12.93 -10.27 -14.37
C SER A 298 12.28 -11.15 -13.29
N PRO A 299 12.16 -12.47 -13.49
CA PRO A 299 11.64 -13.37 -12.47
C PRO A 299 12.42 -13.32 -11.14
N GLU A 300 13.73 -13.06 -11.17
CA GLU A 300 14.58 -12.95 -10.00
C GLU A 300 14.33 -11.66 -9.23
N GLU A 301 14.21 -10.53 -9.93
CA GLU A 301 13.87 -9.23 -9.33
C GLU A 301 12.45 -9.21 -8.77
N LEU A 302 11.51 -9.88 -9.46
CA LEU A 302 10.14 -10.03 -8.97
C LEU A 302 10.08 -10.90 -7.71
N MET A 303 10.90 -11.95 -7.62
CA MET A 303 11.03 -12.76 -6.41
C MET A 303 11.63 -11.95 -5.26
N ASP A 304 12.65 -11.12 -5.52
CA ASP A 304 13.26 -10.25 -4.52
C ASP A 304 12.24 -9.22 -3.99
N LEU A 305 11.41 -8.65 -4.87
CA LEU A 305 10.30 -7.77 -4.49
C LEU A 305 9.30 -8.49 -3.58
N PHE A 306 8.99 -9.75 -3.88
CA PHE A 306 8.00 -10.53 -3.13
C PHE A 306 8.54 -11.22 -1.89
N ASP A 307 9.84 -11.12 -1.59
CA ASP A 307 10.42 -11.75 -0.40
C ASP A 307 9.93 -11.16 0.94
N VAL A 308 9.27 -10.00 0.90
CA VAL A 308 8.59 -9.41 2.07
C VAL A 308 7.21 -10.01 2.33
N PHE A 309 6.68 -10.84 1.42
CA PHE A 309 5.38 -11.51 1.53
C PHE A 309 5.53 -12.93 2.08
N PRO A 310 4.53 -13.45 2.79
CA PRO A 310 4.53 -14.85 3.23
C PRO A 310 4.23 -15.84 2.10
N TYR A 311 3.78 -15.36 0.93
CA TYR A 311 3.44 -16.13 -0.26
C TYR A 311 3.70 -15.29 -1.52
N VAL A 312 3.74 -15.94 -2.67
CA VAL A 312 3.88 -15.23 -3.96
C VAL A 312 2.53 -14.60 -4.33
N PRO A 313 2.42 -13.26 -4.37
CA PRO A 313 1.13 -12.57 -4.53
C PRO A 313 0.56 -12.67 -5.95
N TRP A 314 1.40 -12.85 -6.98
CA TRP A 314 1.00 -12.90 -8.38
C TRP A 314 1.09 -14.30 -8.96
N GLY A 315 0.01 -14.76 -9.61
CA GLY A 315 -0.05 -16.06 -10.26
C GLY A 315 0.64 -16.08 -11.64
N LEU A 316 0.67 -17.25 -12.24
CA LEU A 316 1.29 -17.47 -13.55
C LEU A 316 0.55 -16.76 -14.71
N ASP A 317 -0.69 -16.37 -14.51
CA ASP A 317 -1.56 -15.67 -15.45
C ASP A 317 -1.25 -14.17 -15.58
N VAL A 318 -0.51 -13.58 -14.62
CA VAL A 318 -0.22 -12.15 -14.62
C VAL A 318 0.55 -11.75 -15.88
N ASN A 319 1.51 -12.57 -16.33
CA ASN A 319 2.26 -12.30 -17.56
C ASN A 319 1.35 -12.26 -18.81
N SER A 320 0.17 -12.89 -18.77
CA SER A 320 -0.83 -12.84 -19.84
C SER A 320 -1.89 -11.77 -19.64
N THR A 321 -1.89 -11.12 -18.48
CA THR A 321 -2.84 -10.07 -18.08
C THR A 321 -2.33 -8.68 -18.39
N VAL A 322 -1.01 -8.47 -18.34
CA VAL A 322 -0.36 -7.15 -18.48
C VAL A 322 0.71 -7.14 -19.58
N CYS A 323 1.22 -5.95 -19.88
CA CYS A 323 2.31 -5.79 -20.85
C CYS A 323 3.63 -6.38 -20.35
N THR A 324 4.28 -7.14 -21.21
CA THR A 324 5.61 -7.73 -20.98
C THR A 324 6.57 -7.34 -22.11
N ASN A 325 7.88 -7.39 -21.83
CA ASN A 325 8.91 -7.24 -22.86
C ASN A 325 9.03 -8.52 -23.74
N ASP A 326 10.01 -8.55 -24.62
CA ASP A 326 10.23 -9.68 -25.54
C ASP A 326 10.67 -10.97 -24.84
N GLN A 327 11.22 -10.85 -23.64
CA GLN A 327 11.64 -11.97 -22.79
C GLN A 327 10.47 -12.51 -21.94
N GLY A 328 9.33 -11.83 -21.94
CA GLY A 328 8.17 -12.16 -21.11
C GLY A 328 8.20 -11.56 -19.70
N TRP A 329 9.15 -10.64 -19.42
CA TRP A 329 9.27 -9.97 -18.14
C TRP A 329 8.26 -8.81 -18.05
N ILE A 330 7.78 -8.53 -16.83
CA ILE A 330 6.74 -7.52 -16.60
C ILE A 330 7.36 -6.14 -16.72
N THR A 331 6.94 -5.37 -17.73
CA THR A 331 7.40 -3.98 -17.90
C THR A 331 6.87 -3.07 -16.79
N TYR A 332 7.50 -1.90 -16.60
CA TYR A 332 7.01 -0.87 -15.67
C TYR A 332 5.50 -0.56 -15.87
N GLN A 333 5.09 -0.39 -17.13
CA GLN A 333 3.67 -0.20 -17.46
C GLN A 333 2.81 -1.42 -17.09
N GLY A 334 3.33 -2.64 -17.30
CA GLY A 334 2.67 -3.88 -16.90
C GLY A 334 2.54 -3.99 -15.39
N TYR A 335 3.57 -3.64 -14.66
CA TYR A 335 3.60 -3.61 -13.20
C TYR A 335 2.52 -2.67 -12.63
N LEU A 336 2.45 -1.42 -13.08
CA LEU A 336 1.43 -0.47 -12.64
C LEU A 336 0.02 -0.90 -13.07
N SER A 337 -0.11 -1.55 -14.24
CA SER A 337 -1.39 -2.10 -14.71
C SER A 337 -1.89 -3.21 -13.80
N GLN A 338 -1.00 -4.09 -13.33
CA GLN A 338 -1.37 -5.17 -12.40
C GLN A 338 -1.85 -4.63 -11.05
N TRP A 339 -1.16 -3.64 -10.50
CA TRP A 339 -1.58 -2.97 -9.28
C TRP A 339 -2.94 -2.27 -9.44
N THR A 340 -3.14 -1.61 -10.59
CA THR A 340 -4.42 -0.97 -10.92
C THR A 340 -5.55 -2.00 -11.04
N LEU A 341 -5.29 -3.15 -11.67
CA LEU A 341 -6.24 -4.25 -11.77
C LEU A 341 -6.63 -4.81 -10.40
N THR A 342 -5.64 -5.08 -9.56
CA THR A 342 -5.86 -5.58 -8.19
C THR A 342 -6.71 -4.60 -7.39
N THR A 343 -6.38 -3.29 -7.45
CA THR A 343 -7.14 -2.24 -6.75
C THR A 343 -8.58 -2.14 -7.23
N TYR A 344 -8.82 -2.34 -8.53
CA TYR A 344 -10.14 -2.22 -9.13
C TYR A 344 -11.03 -3.44 -8.85
N LEU A 345 -10.46 -4.67 -8.86
CA LEU A 345 -11.20 -5.91 -8.69
C LEU A 345 -11.31 -6.35 -7.22
N ASP A 346 -10.24 -6.17 -6.44
CA ASP A 346 -10.11 -6.63 -5.06
C ASP A 346 -9.25 -5.63 -4.26
N VAL A 347 -9.90 -4.59 -3.77
CA VAL A 347 -9.22 -3.53 -3.01
C VAL A 347 -8.65 -4.04 -1.69
N GLN A 348 -9.27 -5.05 -1.06
CA GLN A 348 -8.76 -5.62 0.20
C GLN A 348 -7.40 -6.27 -0.02
N ARG A 349 -7.24 -7.02 -1.10
CA ARG A 349 -5.97 -7.59 -1.50
C ARG A 349 -4.93 -6.52 -1.85
N CYS A 350 -5.35 -5.42 -2.46
CA CYS A 350 -4.45 -4.29 -2.70
C CYS A 350 -3.95 -3.68 -1.38
N LEU A 351 -4.83 -3.47 -0.39
CA LEU A 351 -4.46 -2.96 0.93
C LEU A 351 -3.49 -3.90 1.66
N GLU A 352 -3.76 -5.20 1.63
CA GLU A 352 -2.87 -6.23 2.15
C GLU A 352 -1.47 -6.13 1.53
N TYR A 353 -1.39 -6.08 0.21
CA TYR A 353 -0.11 -5.99 -0.50
C TYR A 353 0.66 -4.71 -0.17
N LEU A 354 -0.02 -3.56 -0.12
CA LEU A 354 0.58 -2.29 0.31
C LEU A 354 1.05 -2.36 1.77
N GLY A 355 0.34 -3.09 2.63
CA GLY A 355 0.73 -3.36 4.01
C GLY A 355 2.05 -4.14 4.08
N TYR A 356 2.18 -5.23 3.33
CA TYR A 356 3.44 -6.01 3.27
C TYR A 356 4.62 -5.19 2.75
N LEU A 357 4.40 -4.33 1.75
CA LEU A 357 5.43 -3.43 1.22
C LEU A 357 5.76 -2.25 2.14
N GLY A 358 4.98 -2.02 3.22
CA GLY A 358 5.24 -0.95 4.17
C GLY A 358 4.82 0.45 3.69
N TYR A 359 3.80 0.55 2.83
CA TYR A 359 3.32 1.83 2.28
C TYR A 359 3.08 2.90 3.34
N SER A 360 2.35 2.59 4.42
CA SER A 360 2.03 3.56 5.49
C SER A 360 3.29 4.10 6.19
N ILE A 361 4.34 3.31 6.25
CA ILE A 361 5.61 3.66 6.87
C ILE A 361 6.45 4.55 5.93
N ILE A 362 6.70 4.08 4.70
CA ILE A 362 7.58 4.76 3.73
C ILE A 362 6.94 6.05 3.22
N ALA A 363 5.65 6.05 2.94
CA ALA A 363 4.93 7.22 2.47
C ALA A 363 4.47 8.15 3.61
N GLU A 364 4.83 7.86 4.86
CA GLU A 364 4.47 8.63 6.07
C GLU A 364 2.94 8.89 6.16
N GLN A 365 2.13 7.85 5.90
CA GLN A 365 0.66 7.92 5.93
C GLN A 365 0.09 7.20 7.14
N GLU A 366 -1.14 7.54 7.52
CA GLU A 366 -1.82 6.90 8.65
C GLU A 366 -2.09 5.42 8.40
N SER A 367 -2.48 5.05 7.18
CA SER A 367 -2.75 3.67 6.78
C SER A 367 -2.68 3.49 5.26
N GLN A 368 -2.73 2.24 4.79
CA GLN A 368 -2.79 1.90 3.37
C GLN A 368 -4.08 2.37 2.69
N ALA A 369 -5.16 2.60 3.45
CA ALA A 369 -6.40 3.15 2.92
C ALA A 369 -6.19 4.53 2.27
N SER A 370 -5.19 5.30 2.73
CA SER A 370 -4.81 6.58 2.13
C SER A 370 -4.25 6.45 0.70
N ALA A 371 -3.87 5.25 0.25
CA ALA A 371 -3.44 4.97 -1.12
C ALA A 371 -4.60 4.91 -2.12
N ILE A 372 -5.82 4.70 -1.62
CA ILE A 372 -7.00 4.39 -2.42
C ILE A 372 -7.86 5.64 -2.61
N ALA A 373 -8.15 5.94 -3.86
CA ALA A 373 -9.15 6.91 -4.26
C ALA A 373 -10.48 6.20 -4.54
N VAL A 374 -11.51 6.48 -3.75
CA VAL A 374 -12.87 6.02 -4.04
C VAL A 374 -13.49 6.98 -5.05
N THR A 375 -13.85 6.46 -6.22
CA THR A 375 -14.41 7.28 -7.31
C THR A 375 -15.82 7.72 -7.00
N ARG A 376 -16.30 8.75 -7.72
CA ARG A 376 -17.70 9.13 -7.64
C ARG A 376 -18.60 8.08 -8.31
N ASP A 377 -19.88 8.05 -7.87
CA ASP A 377 -20.93 7.24 -8.48
C ASP A 377 -20.98 7.48 -10.01
N LYS A 378 -21.04 6.42 -10.79
CA LYS A 378 -21.13 6.42 -12.24
C LYS A 378 -22.35 7.23 -12.75
N LYS A 379 -23.48 7.18 -12.05
CA LYS A 379 -24.68 7.95 -12.40
C LYS A 379 -24.44 9.46 -12.37
N HIS A 380 -23.66 9.91 -11.38
CA HIS A 380 -23.29 11.31 -11.24
C HIS A 380 -22.37 11.79 -12.39
N ASP A 381 -21.39 10.97 -12.77
CA ASP A 381 -20.50 11.26 -13.90
C ASP A 381 -21.27 11.33 -15.23
N LEU A 382 -22.22 10.43 -15.43
CA LEU A 382 -23.10 10.43 -16.61
C LEU A 382 -23.99 11.70 -16.67
N GLN A 383 -24.49 12.19 -15.53
CA GLN A 383 -25.30 13.42 -15.48
C GLN A 383 -24.42 14.66 -15.82
N LYS A 384 -23.21 14.72 -15.25
CA LYS A 384 -22.27 15.83 -15.50
C LYS A 384 -21.57 15.72 -16.84
N LYS A 385 -21.68 14.62 -17.55
CA LYS A 385 -20.93 14.31 -18.80
C LYS A 385 -19.42 14.46 -18.65
N GLN A 386 -18.92 14.26 -17.46
CA GLN A 386 -17.52 14.38 -17.08
C GLN A 386 -17.19 13.33 -16.01
N THR A 387 -16.12 12.58 -16.22
CA THR A 387 -15.62 11.60 -15.26
C THR A 387 -14.24 11.99 -14.73
N GLN A 388 -14.00 11.67 -13.46
CA GLN A 388 -12.68 11.74 -12.85
C GLN A 388 -11.99 10.38 -12.82
N ARG A 389 -12.69 9.29 -13.22
CA ARG A 389 -12.15 7.94 -13.24
C ARG A 389 -11.02 7.81 -14.25
N ASN A 390 -10.07 6.94 -13.95
CA ASN A 390 -8.96 6.58 -14.81
C ASN A 390 -9.05 5.13 -15.30
N VAL A 391 -9.87 4.28 -14.66
CA VAL A 391 -10.04 2.87 -15.03
C VAL A 391 -11.42 2.63 -15.61
N PHE A 392 -11.47 2.01 -16.79
CA PHE A 392 -12.70 1.70 -17.53
C PHE A 392 -12.77 0.23 -17.87
N ARG A 393 -13.89 -0.43 -17.53
CA ARG A 393 -14.11 -1.86 -17.76
C ARG A 393 -14.86 -2.08 -19.07
N CYS A 394 -14.27 -2.91 -19.93
CA CYS A 394 -14.86 -3.36 -21.19
C CYS A 394 -15.15 -4.86 -21.13
N HIS A 395 -16.39 -5.27 -21.29
CA HIS A 395 -16.74 -6.68 -21.44
C HIS A 395 -16.69 -7.10 -22.90
N VAL A 396 -16.04 -8.24 -23.15
CA VAL A 396 -15.79 -8.79 -24.49
C VAL A 396 -16.60 -10.05 -24.68
N PHE A 397 -17.63 -9.96 -25.51
CA PHE A 397 -18.55 -11.07 -25.87
C PHE A 397 -18.27 -11.58 -27.26
N GLY A 398 -18.53 -12.85 -27.47
CA GLY A 398 -18.44 -13.56 -28.76
C GLY A 398 -18.46 -15.05 -28.55
N ILE A 399 -18.81 -15.82 -29.57
CA ILE A 399 -18.80 -17.28 -29.50
C ILE A 399 -17.39 -17.83 -29.26
N THR A 400 -17.29 -19.05 -28.78
CA THR A 400 -16.00 -19.75 -28.65
C THR A 400 -15.30 -19.79 -30.01
N GLY A 401 -14.01 -19.45 -30.00
CA GLY A 401 -13.22 -19.37 -31.23
C GLY A 401 -13.39 -18.09 -32.05
N SER A 402 -14.23 -17.13 -31.68
CA SER A 402 -14.41 -15.86 -32.42
C SER A 402 -13.20 -14.94 -32.42
N GLY A 403 -12.21 -15.18 -31.54
CA GLY A 403 -10.99 -14.40 -31.44
C GLY A 403 -10.92 -13.46 -30.23
N LYS A 404 -11.77 -13.66 -29.19
CA LYS A 404 -11.78 -12.87 -27.95
C LYS A 404 -10.41 -12.82 -27.27
N THR A 405 -9.85 -14.00 -26.95
CA THR A 405 -8.52 -14.10 -26.33
C THR A 405 -7.44 -13.46 -27.21
N GLY A 406 -7.51 -13.64 -28.53
CA GLY A 406 -6.62 -12.98 -29.49
C GLY A 406 -6.74 -11.45 -29.45
N PHE A 407 -7.95 -10.93 -29.24
CA PHE A 407 -8.20 -9.50 -29.08
C PHE A 407 -7.60 -8.97 -27.79
N LEU A 408 -7.77 -9.67 -26.65
CA LEU A 408 -7.17 -9.30 -25.36
C LEU A 408 -5.64 -9.26 -25.47
N GLN A 409 -5.03 -10.31 -26.01
CA GLN A 409 -3.58 -10.40 -26.15
C GLN A 409 -3.02 -9.37 -27.15
N GLY A 410 -3.77 -9.04 -28.20
CA GLY A 410 -3.44 -7.98 -29.12
C GLY A 410 -3.44 -6.60 -28.50
N PHE A 411 -4.28 -6.35 -27.50
CA PHE A 411 -4.24 -5.13 -26.69
C PHE A 411 -2.92 -4.97 -25.92
N LEU A 412 -2.36 -6.09 -25.46
CA LEU A 412 -1.04 -6.13 -24.81
C LEU A 412 0.13 -6.11 -25.80
N GLY A 413 -0.14 -5.91 -27.10
CA GLY A 413 0.87 -5.82 -28.13
C GLY A 413 1.39 -7.17 -28.66
N ARG A 414 0.70 -8.28 -28.38
CA ARG A 414 1.12 -9.62 -28.82
C ARG A 414 0.44 -10.01 -30.11
N ASN A 415 1.25 -10.31 -31.13
CA ASN A 415 0.76 -10.90 -32.38
C ASN A 415 0.44 -12.39 -32.22
N LEU A 416 -0.13 -13.01 -33.23
CA LEU A 416 -0.57 -14.40 -33.20
C LEU A 416 0.56 -15.40 -32.86
N VAL A 417 1.79 -15.13 -33.28
CA VAL A 417 2.96 -15.98 -33.01
C VAL A 417 3.27 -16.01 -31.52
N ARG A 418 3.32 -14.84 -30.87
CA ARG A 418 3.55 -14.73 -29.41
C ARG A 418 2.39 -15.32 -28.61
N GLN A 419 1.14 -15.18 -29.07
CA GLN A 419 -0.03 -15.74 -28.41
C GLN A 419 -0.01 -17.27 -28.37
N ARG A 420 0.46 -17.93 -29.43
CA ARG A 420 0.57 -19.40 -29.49
C ARG A 420 1.60 -19.97 -28.51
N ALA A 421 2.54 -19.18 -28.04
CA ALA A 421 3.52 -19.58 -27.04
C ALA A 421 2.98 -19.56 -25.61
N ILE A 422 1.81 -18.97 -25.37
CA ILE A 422 1.19 -18.89 -24.03
C ILE A 422 0.61 -20.27 -23.68
N LYS A 423 1.08 -20.85 -22.57
CA LYS A 423 0.55 -22.11 -22.05
C LYS A 423 -0.87 -21.95 -21.53
N GLU A 424 -1.68 -23.01 -21.54
CA GLU A 424 -3.05 -22.98 -21.03
C GLU A 424 -3.15 -22.52 -19.58
N GLU A 425 -2.22 -22.98 -18.73
CA GLU A 425 -2.14 -22.60 -17.31
C GLU A 425 -1.82 -21.12 -17.05
N HIS A 426 -1.28 -20.42 -18.06
CA HIS A 426 -0.96 -18.99 -18.01
C HIS A 426 -2.02 -18.12 -18.69
N LYS A 427 -3.12 -18.69 -19.16
CA LYS A 427 -4.20 -17.92 -19.80
C LYS A 427 -4.94 -17.07 -18.76
N SER A 428 -5.20 -15.84 -19.11
CA SER A 428 -5.99 -14.91 -18.33
C SER A 428 -7.24 -14.49 -19.09
N TYR A 429 -8.34 -14.29 -18.37
CA TYR A 429 -9.58 -13.73 -18.89
C TYR A 429 -9.60 -12.20 -18.84
N TYR A 430 -8.53 -11.61 -18.35
CA TYR A 430 -8.37 -10.18 -18.24
C TYR A 430 -7.17 -9.73 -19.06
N ALA A 431 -7.26 -8.50 -19.60
CA ALA A 431 -6.11 -7.77 -20.11
C ALA A 431 -6.26 -6.31 -19.74
N ILE A 432 -5.24 -5.73 -19.14
CA ILE A 432 -5.23 -4.33 -18.74
C ILE A 432 -4.00 -3.62 -19.26
N SER A 433 -4.20 -2.45 -19.84
CA SER A 433 -3.14 -1.56 -20.30
C SER A 433 -3.68 -0.14 -20.41
N THR A 434 -2.81 0.80 -20.73
CA THR A 434 -3.20 2.19 -20.92
C THR A 434 -3.52 2.53 -22.37
N ALA A 435 -4.42 3.48 -22.53
CA ALA A 435 -4.76 4.09 -23.81
C ALA A 435 -4.81 5.62 -23.64
N HIS A 436 -4.26 6.35 -24.60
CA HIS A 436 -4.26 7.82 -24.58
C HIS A 436 -5.55 8.36 -25.20
N VAL A 437 -6.35 9.04 -24.39
CA VAL A 437 -7.60 9.67 -24.81
C VAL A 437 -7.48 11.17 -24.63
N TYR A 438 -7.44 11.92 -25.72
CA TYR A 438 -7.27 13.38 -25.76
C TYR A 438 -6.09 13.89 -24.89
N GLY A 439 -4.96 13.20 -24.94
CA GLY A 439 -3.75 13.56 -24.20
C GLY A 439 -3.74 13.13 -22.72
N GLN A 440 -4.78 12.45 -22.25
CA GLN A 440 -4.82 11.85 -20.94
C GLN A 440 -4.64 10.33 -21.04
N GLU A 441 -3.81 9.79 -20.18
CA GLU A 441 -3.64 8.35 -20.04
C GLU A 441 -4.79 7.77 -19.20
N LYS A 442 -5.45 6.73 -19.73
CA LYS A 442 -6.56 6.02 -19.10
C LYS A 442 -6.31 4.51 -19.17
N TYR A 443 -6.65 3.78 -18.12
CA TYR A 443 -6.60 2.32 -18.12
C TYR A 443 -7.86 1.75 -18.75
N LEU A 444 -7.69 0.84 -19.70
CA LEU A 444 -8.76 0.00 -20.24
C LEU A 444 -8.58 -1.42 -19.71
N LEU A 445 -9.57 -1.93 -19.01
CA LEU A 445 -9.64 -3.31 -18.54
C LEU A 445 -10.57 -4.09 -19.45
N LEU A 446 -10.02 -4.99 -20.25
CA LEU A 446 -10.77 -5.95 -21.04
C LEU A 446 -11.06 -7.20 -20.21
N HIS A 447 -12.30 -7.66 -20.21
CA HIS A 447 -12.72 -8.88 -19.53
C HIS A 447 -13.42 -9.79 -20.53
N GLU A 448 -12.85 -10.96 -20.80
CA GLU A 448 -13.44 -11.97 -21.68
C GLU A 448 -14.59 -12.68 -20.96
N ILE A 449 -15.80 -12.61 -21.55
CA ILE A 449 -16.99 -13.26 -21.00
C ILE A 449 -17.25 -14.55 -21.79
N PHE A 450 -17.51 -15.63 -21.05
CA PHE A 450 -17.83 -16.94 -21.63
C PHE A 450 -19.31 -17.05 -22.00
N PRO A 451 -19.61 -17.63 -23.17
CA PRO A 451 -20.99 -17.74 -23.66
C PRO A 451 -21.81 -18.86 -23.00
N ASP A 452 -21.25 -19.60 -22.05
CA ASP A 452 -21.84 -20.89 -21.59
C ASP A 452 -22.96 -20.73 -20.55
N PHE A 453 -23.45 -19.52 -20.31
CA PHE A 453 -24.52 -19.24 -19.35
C PHE A 453 -25.78 -18.73 -20.08
N ASP A 454 -26.92 -19.39 -19.82
CA ASP A 454 -28.22 -18.96 -20.31
C ASP A 454 -28.63 -17.56 -19.82
N PHE A 455 -28.05 -17.10 -18.72
CA PHE A 455 -28.30 -15.80 -18.12
C PHE A 455 -27.02 -15.16 -17.63
N LEU A 456 -26.77 -13.91 -18.04
CA LEU A 456 -25.69 -13.09 -17.54
C LEU A 456 -26.07 -12.48 -16.18
N SER A 457 -25.15 -12.54 -15.21
CA SER A 457 -25.32 -11.91 -13.90
C SER A 457 -25.24 -10.38 -13.99
N GLU A 458 -25.75 -9.66 -12.98
CA GLU A 458 -25.65 -8.20 -12.91
C GLU A 458 -24.19 -7.72 -12.92
N THR A 459 -23.28 -8.49 -12.35
CA THR A 459 -21.84 -8.19 -12.35
C THR A 459 -21.22 -8.30 -13.75
N GLU A 460 -21.66 -9.28 -14.56
CA GLU A 460 -21.23 -9.45 -15.95
C GLU A 460 -21.87 -8.42 -16.89
N LEU A 461 -22.99 -7.82 -16.50
CA LEU A 461 -23.60 -6.70 -17.21
C LEU A 461 -23.03 -5.34 -16.81
N SER A 462 -22.42 -5.24 -15.62
CA SER A 462 -21.88 -3.99 -15.10
C SER A 462 -20.52 -3.66 -15.72
N CYS A 463 -20.53 -2.89 -16.81
CA CYS A 463 -19.32 -2.40 -17.50
C CYS A 463 -19.49 -0.97 -18.01
N ASP A 464 -18.40 -0.37 -18.48
CA ASP A 464 -18.40 0.98 -19.05
C ASP A 464 -18.61 0.97 -20.56
N ILE A 465 -18.22 -0.14 -21.21
CA ILE A 465 -18.39 -0.36 -22.65
C ILE A 465 -18.47 -1.86 -22.94
N VAL A 466 -19.18 -2.21 -24.01
CA VAL A 466 -19.32 -3.57 -24.50
C VAL A 466 -18.62 -3.71 -25.85
N CYS A 467 -17.80 -4.74 -25.97
CA CYS A 467 -17.17 -5.16 -27.21
C CYS A 467 -17.78 -6.49 -27.68
N LEU A 468 -18.40 -6.48 -28.84
CA LEU A 468 -19.02 -7.66 -29.47
C LEU A 468 -18.14 -8.16 -30.62
N ILE A 469 -17.56 -9.36 -30.49
CA ILE A 469 -16.59 -9.91 -31.46
C ILE A 469 -17.17 -11.03 -32.23
N TYR A 470 -17.22 -10.89 -33.56
CA TYR A 470 -17.57 -11.97 -34.47
C TYR A 470 -16.41 -12.30 -35.41
N ASP A 471 -16.35 -13.54 -35.85
CA ASP A 471 -15.37 -14.07 -36.80
C ASP A 471 -15.88 -13.85 -38.24
N VAL A 472 -15.16 -13.13 -39.08
CA VAL A 472 -15.57 -12.84 -40.48
C VAL A 472 -15.66 -14.12 -41.31
N SER A 473 -14.90 -15.17 -40.96
CA SER A 473 -14.90 -16.45 -41.69
C SER A 473 -15.96 -17.44 -41.20
N ASN A 474 -16.64 -17.19 -40.06
CA ASN A 474 -17.64 -18.04 -39.49
C ASN A 474 -19.04 -17.43 -39.66
N PRO A 475 -19.91 -18.00 -40.51
CA PRO A 475 -21.20 -17.41 -40.86
C PRO A 475 -22.21 -17.33 -39.71
N CYS A 476 -22.04 -18.10 -38.63
CA CYS A 476 -22.94 -18.11 -37.46
C CYS A 476 -22.48 -17.20 -36.32
N SER A 477 -21.27 -16.62 -36.38
CA SER A 477 -20.66 -15.90 -35.26
C SER A 477 -21.31 -14.56 -34.93
N PHE A 478 -21.87 -13.88 -35.95
CA PHE A 478 -22.50 -12.58 -35.76
C PHE A 478 -23.90 -12.70 -35.11
N GLU A 479 -24.61 -13.78 -35.34
CA GLU A 479 -25.93 -14.00 -34.74
C GLU A 479 -25.90 -13.93 -33.22
N TYR A 480 -24.92 -14.58 -32.60
CA TYR A 480 -24.69 -14.52 -31.17
C TYR A 480 -24.51 -13.08 -30.69
N CYS A 481 -23.65 -12.29 -31.35
CA CYS A 481 -23.43 -10.88 -31.01
C CYS A 481 -24.73 -10.07 -31.08
N ALA A 482 -25.56 -10.32 -32.11
CA ALA A 482 -26.83 -9.65 -32.28
C ALA A 482 -27.85 -10.05 -31.21
N GLN A 483 -27.86 -11.32 -30.77
CA GLN A 483 -28.69 -11.80 -29.68
C GLN A 483 -28.33 -11.17 -28.35
N ILE A 484 -27.04 -11.21 -27.96
CA ILE A 484 -26.53 -10.58 -26.72
C ILE A 484 -26.86 -9.09 -26.70
N PHE A 485 -26.63 -8.37 -27.80
CA PHE A 485 -26.96 -6.94 -27.86
C PHE A 485 -28.46 -6.70 -27.66
N LYS A 486 -29.34 -7.45 -28.34
CA LYS A 486 -30.79 -7.27 -28.23
C LYS A 486 -31.33 -7.63 -26.85
N GLN A 487 -30.79 -8.67 -26.24
CA GLN A 487 -31.27 -9.17 -24.95
C GLN A 487 -30.89 -8.28 -23.78
N TYR A 488 -29.65 -7.74 -23.78
CA TYR A 488 -29.10 -7.09 -22.60
C TYR A 488 -28.72 -5.59 -22.78
N PHE A 489 -28.39 -5.16 -24.01
CA PHE A 489 -27.81 -3.84 -24.22
C PHE A 489 -28.65 -2.90 -25.11
N MET A 490 -29.72 -3.38 -25.75
CA MET A 490 -30.52 -2.55 -26.65
C MET A 490 -31.15 -1.36 -25.95
N ASP A 491 -31.64 -1.54 -24.72
CA ASP A 491 -32.29 -0.51 -23.90
C ASP A 491 -31.32 0.10 -22.86
N SER A 492 -30.09 -0.37 -22.83
CA SER A 492 -29.07 0.12 -21.93
C SER A 492 -28.41 1.39 -22.48
N LYS A 493 -27.87 2.21 -21.58
CA LYS A 493 -27.05 3.40 -21.95
C LYS A 493 -25.59 3.03 -22.18
N THR A 494 -25.20 1.78 -21.99
CA THR A 494 -23.83 1.32 -22.15
C THR A 494 -23.45 1.32 -23.62
N PRO A 495 -22.39 2.03 -24.04
CA PRO A 495 -21.97 2.02 -25.44
C PRO A 495 -21.50 0.64 -25.85
N CYS A 496 -21.79 0.28 -27.12
CA CYS A 496 -21.39 -1.00 -27.70
C CYS A 496 -20.60 -0.78 -28.99
N MET A 497 -19.58 -1.60 -29.19
CA MET A 497 -18.78 -1.63 -30.43
C MET A 497 -18.73 -3.05 -31.00
N LEU A 498 -18.93 -3.18 -32.31
CA LEU A 498 -18.83 -4.45 -33.02
C LEU A 498 -17.45 -4.58 -33.67
N ILE A 499 -16.80 -5.71 -33.46
CA ILE A 499 -15.47 -6.04 -34.01
C ILE A 499 -15.58 -7.20 -34.97
N ALA A 500 -15.13 -6.98 -36.20
CA ALA A 500 -14.98 -8.01 -37.24
C ALA A 500 -13.56 -8.62 -37.09
N ALA A 501 -13.46 -9.69 -36.32
CA ALA A 501 -12.18 -10.34 -36.02
C ALA A 501 -11.75 -11.27 -37.16
N LYS A 502 -10.45 -11.63 -37.19
CA LYS A 502 -9.81 -12.45 -38.22
C LYS A 502 -9.96 -11.86 -39.62
N SER A 503 -9.90 -10.54 -39.74
CA SER A 503 -10.09 -9.82 -41.00
C SER A 503 -9.00 -10.09 -42.07
N ASP A 504 -8.01 -10.91 -41.75
CA ASP A 504 -7.02 -11.49 -42.67
C ASP A 504 -7.58 -12.72 -43.42
N LEU A 505 -8.71 -13.30 -42.98
CA LEU A 505 -9.37 -14.41 -43.64
C LEU A 505 -10.46 -13.92 -44.62
N PRO A 506 -10.87 -14.76 -45.62
CA PRO A 506 -11.94 -14.40 -46.51
C PRO A 506 -13.25 -14.19 -45.73
N GLU A 507 -13.92 -13.06 -46.02
CA GLU A 507 -15.20 -12.74 -45.43
C GLU A 507 -16.32 -13.64 -45.96
N THR A 508 -17.06 -14.27 -45.01
CA THR A 508 -18.20 -15.12 -45.32
C THR A 508 -19.51 -14.39 -44.99
N LYS A 509 -20.54 -14.54 -45.84
CA LYS A 509 -21.85 -13.94 -45.56
C LYS A 509 -22.41 -14.48 -44.24
N GLN A 510 -22.64 -13.58 -43.28
CA GLN A 510 -23.19 -13.96 -41.98
C GLN A 510 -24.67 -14.42 -42.12
N GLN A 511 -25.01 -15.53 -41.43
CA GLN A 511 -26.36 -16.11 -41.38
C GLN A 511 -27.21 -15.32 -40.37
N TYR A 512 -27.63 -14.14 -40.76
CA TYR A 512 -28.51 -13.29 -39.97
C TYR A 512 -29.42 -12.48 -40.90
N CYS A 513 -30.57 -12.01 -40.40
CA CYS A 513 -31.57 -11.29 -41.20
C CYS A 513 -31.10 -9.98 -41.82
N MET A 514 -29.95 -9.45 -41.37
CA MET A 514 -29.30 -8.21 -41.89
C MET A 514 -27.78 -8.32 -41.78
N THR A 515 -27.06 -7.53 -42.57
CA THR A 515 -25.61 -7.48 -42.48
C THR A 515 -25.14 -6.81 -41.19
N PRO A 516 -23.91 -7.08 -40.69
CA PRO A 516 -23.34 -6.40 -39.51
C PRO A 516 -23.35 -4.88 -39.61
N LEU A 517 -23.13 -4.35 -40.83
CA LEU A 517 -23.13 -2.91 -41.07
C LEU A 517 -24.55 -2.31 -40.98
N GLU A 518 -25.57 -3.00 -41.55
CA GLU A 518 -26.99 -2.59 -41.45
C GLU A 518 -27.46 -2.64 -39.99
N PHE A 519 -27.05 -3.68 -39.25
CA PHE A 519 -27.34 -3.82 -37.84
C PHE A 519 -26.79 -2.63 -37.04
N CYS A 520 -25.52 -2.27 -37.23
CA CYS A 520 -24.90 -1.10 -36.57
C CYS A 520 -25.66 0.19 -36.91
N ARG A 521 -26.04 0.41 -38.19
CA ARG A 521 -26.83 1.59 -38.60
C ARG A 521 -28.20 1.64 -37.94
N LYS A 522 -28.92 0.50 -37.90
CA LYS A 522 -30.24 0.39 -37.29
C LYS A 522 -30.20 0.74 -35.80
N HIS A 523 -29.18 0.26 -35.08
CA HIS A 523 -29.05 0.43 -33.64
C HIS A 523 -28.15 1.63 -33.24
N LYS A 524 -27.79 2.50 -34.20
CA LYS A 524 -26.98 3.70 -33.98
C LYS A 524 -25.60 3.43 -33.32
N MET A 525 -25.07 2.25 -33.62
CA MET A 525 -23.68 1.89 -33.21
C MET A 525 -22.66 2.37 -34.25
N PRO A 526 -21.39 2.48 -33.87
CA PRO A 526 -20.29 2.68 -34.84
C PRO A 526 -20.28 1.48 -35.85
N PRO A 527 -19.81 1.72 -37.09
CA PRO A 527 -19.64 0.63 -38.04
C PRO A 527 -18.67 -0.41 -37.50
N PRO A 528 -18.82 -1.70 -37.90
CA PRO A 528 -17.94 -2.77 -37.47
C PRO A 528 -16.48 -2.41 -37.73
N GLN A 529 -15.61 -2.66 -36.74
CA GLN A 529 -14.18 -2.40 -36.85
C GLN A 529 -13.46 -3.69 -37.20
N SER A 530 -12.71 -3.67 -38.29
CA SER A 530 -11.90 -4.82 -38.74
C SER A 530 -10.68 -4.99 -37.84
N TYR A 531 -10.42 -6.22 -37.40
CA TYR A 531 -9.31 -6.56 -36.51
C TYR A 531 -8.66 -7.89 -36.87
N THR A 532 -7.35 -7.93 -36.82
CA THR A 532 -6.56 -9.16 -36.89
C THR A 532 -5.35 -9.08 -35.98
N CYS A 533 -4.98 -10.19 -35.34
CA CYS A 533 -3.73 -10.37 -34.63
C CYS A 533 -2.67 -11.13 -35.46
N ASN A 534 -3.02 -11.57 -36.68
CA ASN A 534 -2.09 -12.20 -37.62
C ASN A 534 -1.30 -11.13 -38.37
N THR A 535 -0.41 -10.51 -37.64
CA THR A 535 0.46 -9.41 -38.13
C THR A 535 1.92 -9.73 -37.84
N ALA A 536 2.83 -9.21 -38.65
CA ALA A 536 4.27 -9.37 -38.46
C ALA A 536 4.79 -8.61 -37.21
N VAL A 537 4.13 -7.49 -36.92
CA VAL A 537 4.40 -6.63 -35.75
C VAL A 537 3.21 -6.61 -34.82
N ALA A 538 3.32 -5.90 -33.69
CA ALA A 538 2.20 -5.72 -32.77
C ALA A 538 0.94 -5.19 -33.47
N PRO A 539 -0.28 -5.70 -33.16
CA PRO A 539 -1.54 -5.19 -33.70
C PRO A 539 -1.75 -3.68 -33.39
N SER A 540 -2.49 -2.99 -34.27
CA SER A 540 -2.80 -1.55 -34.07
C SER A 540 -3.62 -1.33 -32.79
N LYS A 541 -3.27 -0.29 -32.04
CA LYS A 541 -3.98 0.13 -30.82
C LYS A 541 -5.20 1.03 -31.10
N ASP A 542 -5.48 1.42 -32.34
CA ASP A 542 -6.53 2.39 -32.68
C ASP A 542 -7.94 1.98 -32.21
N ILE A 543 -8.24 0.68 -32.26
CA ILE A 543 -9.54 0.14 -31.80
C ILE A 543 -9.67 0.30 -30.29
N PHE A 544 -8.61 0.06 -29.56
CA PHE A 544 -8.61 0.16 -28.08
C PHE A 544 -8.71 1.63 -27.64
N ILE A 545 -8.09 2.56 -28.37
CA ILE A 545 -8.26 4.01 -28.16
C ILE A 545 -9.72 4.42 -28.41
N LYS A 546 -10.35 3.89 -29.46
CA LYS A 546 -11.79 4.14 -29.73
C LYS A 546 -12.67 3.59 -28.61
N LEU A 547 -12.44 2.34 -28.16
CA LEU A 547 -13.16 1.73 -27.04
C LEU A 547 -13.02 2.58 -25.79
N THR A 548 -11.80 2.96 -25.41
CA THR A 548 -11.55 3.79 -24.23
C THR A 548 -12.24 5.15 -24.37
N THR A 549 -12.16 5.78 -25.55
CA THR A 549 -12.84 7.07 -25.82
C THR A 549 -14.35 6.95 -25.63
N MET A 550 -14.98 5.87 -26.10
CA MET A 550 -16.41 5.64 -25.93
C MET A 550 -16.78 5.36 -24.47
N ALA A 551 -15.92 4.69 -23.71
CA ALA A 551 -16.11 4.45 -22.28
C ALA A 551 -16.02 5.75 -21.47
N VAL A 552 -15.04 6.61 -21.77
CA VAL A 552 -14.84 7.90 -21.10
C VAL A 552 -15.96 8.89 -21.45
N TYR A 553 -16.42 8.90 -22.71
CA TYR A 553 -17.43 9.83 -23.23
C TYR A 553 -18.64 9.12 -23.85
N PRO A 554 -19.46 8.42 -23.06
CA PRO A 554 -20.57 7.60 -23.57
C PRO A 554 -21.65 8.41 -24.31
N HIS A 555 -21.70 9.73 -24.13
CA HIS A 555 -22.64 10.64 -24.81
C HIS A 555 -22.07 11.36 -26.03
N ALA A 556 -20.76 11.25 -26.26
CA ALA A 556 -20.15 11.81 -27.46
C ALA A 556 -20.59 10.93 -28.65
N ARG A 557 -21.57 11.41 -29.42
CA ARG A 557 -21.82 10.84 -30.75
C ARG A 557 -20.50 10.95 -31.51
N LEU A 558 -19.82 9.82 -31.74
CA LEU A 558 -18.69 9.74 -32.66
C LEU A 558 -19.21 10.11 -34.07
N ARG A 559 -19.45 11.41 -34.30
CA ARG A 559 -19.64 11.95 -35.64
C ARG A 559 -18.31 11.75 -36.35
N CYS A 560 -18.25 10.67 -37.11
CA CYS A 560 -17.29 10.44 -38.18
C CYS A 560 -15.86 10.84 -37.82
N MET A 561 -15.08 9.94 -37.21
CA MET A 561 -13.63 9.89 -37.48
C MET A 561 -13.43 9.31 -38.88
N CYS A 562 -14.03 9.95 -39.89
CA CYS A 562 -13.62 9.74 -41.28
C CYS A 562 -12.26 10.40 -41.46
N THR A 563 -11.39 9.71 -42.13
CA THR A 563 -10.09 10.13 -42.69
C THR A 563 -10.19 11.36 -43.61
N CYS A 564 -10.86 12.40 -43.17
CA CYS A 564 -11.03 13.64 -43.94
C CYS A 564 -10.35 14.78 -43.20
N ASN A 565 -9.25 15.29 -43.76
CA ASN A 565 -8.44 16.44 -43.30
C ASN A 565 -9.21 17.77 -43.12
N ARG A 566 -10.53 17.75 -42.95
CA ARG A 566 -11.41 18.92 -42.84
C ARG A 566 -12.42 18.87 -41.70
N CYS A 567 -12.17 18.12 -40.61
CA CYS A 567 -13.04 18.21 -39.44
C CYS A 567 -12.64 19.41 -38.56
N THR A 568 -13.65 20.17 -38.14
CA THR A 568 -13.53 21.36 -37.26
C THR A 568 -12.76 21.10 -35.98
N PHE A 569 -12.60 19.83 -35.57
CA PHE A 569 -11.82 19.40 -34.39
C PHE A 569 -10.30 19.41 -34.64
N CYS A 570 -9.85 19.14 -35.88
CA CYS A 570 -8.45 19.36 -36.28
C CYS A 570 -8.09 20.84 -36.32
N LEU A 571 -9.07 21.72 -36.56
CA LEU A 571 -8.86 23.17 -36.51
C LEU A 571 -8.57 23.67 -35.09
N CYS A 572 -9.14 23.08 -34.05
CA CYS A 572 -8.82 23.43 -32.64
C CYS A 572 -7.41 23.00 -32.26
N GLN A 573 -6.94 21.81 -32.65
CA GLN A 573 -5.57 21.37 -32.40
C GLN A 573 -4.55 22.18 -33.24
N ASN A 574 -4.89 22.51 -34.49
CA ASN A 574 -4.07 23.40 -35.32
C ASN A 574 -4.09 24.85 -34.84
N PHE A 575 -5.17 25.29 -34.16
CA PHE A 575 -5.24 26.62 -33.55
C PHE A 575 -4.38 26.73 -32.29
N LEU A 576 -4.29 25.66 -31.50
CA LEU A 576 -3.37 25.60 -30.36
C LEU A 576 -1.90 25.45 -30.73
N ASN A 577 -1.61 24.98 -31.94
CA ASN A 577 -0.29 24.90 -32.53
C ASN A 577 0.02 26.06 -33.52
N SER A 578 -0.86 27.08 -33.59
CA SER A 578 -0.63 28.20 -34.48
C SER A 578 0.62 28.99 -34.07
N GLU A 579 1.35 29.49 -35.08
CA GLU A 579 2.54 30.34 -34.90
C GLU A 579 2.30 31.51 -33.94
N LEU A 580 1.03 31.96 -33.79
CA LEU A 580 0.66 33.06 -32.90
C LEU A 580 0.84 32.66 -31.42
N VAL A 581 0.47 31.45 -31.02
CA VAL A 581 0.64 30.94 -29.63
C VAL A 581 2.12 30.64 -29.35
N GLN A 582 2.83 30.10 -30.34
CA GLN A 582 4.29 29.94 -30.24
C GLN A 582 5.00 31.28 -30.22
N THR A 583 4.57 32.29 -31.01
CA THR A 583 5.15 33.63 -31.05
C THR A 583 4.89 34.36 -29.70
N VAL A 584 3.72 34.23 -29.11
CA VAL A 584 3.44 34.80 -27.78
C VAL A 584 4.26 34.07 -26.69
N ARG A 585 4.38 32.76 -26.78
CA ARG A 585 5.23 31.97 -25.89
C ARG A 585 6.71 32.37 -26.01
N THR A 586 7.22 32.51 -27.21
CA THR A 586 8.61 32.92 -27.46
C THR A 586 8.86 34.39 -27.05
N LYS A 587 7.93 35.29 -27.30
CA LYS A 587 8.02 36.70 -26.87
C LYS A 587 7.94 36.87 -25.37
N LEU A 588 7.11 36.08 -24.67
CA LEU A 588 7.07 36.07 -23.21
C LEU A 588 8.40 35.54 -22.63
N TYR A 589 8.94 34.46 -23.20
CA TYR A 589 10.26 33.94 -22.82
C TYR A 589 11.37 34.96 -23.05
N THR A 590 11.37 35.68 -24.18
CA THR A 590 12.40 36.67 -24.50
C THR A 590 12.34 37.89 -23.57
N VAL A 591 11.15 38.35 -23.19
CA VAL A 591 10.96 39.47 -22.25
C VAL A 591 11.35 39.10 -20.82
N ILE A 592 11.09 37.86 -20.40
CA ILE A 592 11.51 37.37 -19.09
C ILE A 592 13.03 37.13 -19.04
N PHE A 593 13.62 36.58 -20.10
CA PHE A 593 15.05 36.27 -20.16
C PHE A 593 15.91 37.53 -20.33
N SER A 594 15.49 38.53 -21.08
CA SER A 594 16.27 39.77 -21.25
C SER A 594 16.34 40.67 -20.00
N ARG A 595 15.49 40.41 -19.00
CA ARG A 595 15.56 41.11 -17.70
C ARG A 595 16.32 40.36 -16.60
N PHE A 596 16.72 39.10 -16.85
CA PHE A 596 17.37 38.24 -15.84
C PHE A 596 18.72 37.63 -16.28
N SER A 597 19.27 38.01 -17.44
CA SER A 597 20.55 37.49 -17.93
C SER A 597 21.78 38.17 -17.30
N GLY A 598 21.85 38.16 -15.98
CA GLY A 598 22.99 38.74 -15.27
C GLY A 598 23.64 37.85 -14.20
N CYS A 599 23.13 36.63 -13.93
CA CYS A 599 23.78 35.72 -13.00
C CYS A 599 23.31 34.26 -13.19
N PHE A 600 24.27 33.36 -13.30
CA PHE A 600 24.17 31.90 -13.20
C PHE A 600 23.96 31.10 -14.51
N GLU A 601 25.04 30.69 -15.08
CA GLU A 601 25.18 29.46 -15.88
C GLU A 601 25.44 28.28 -14.92
N HIS A 602 24.75 27.16 -15.15
CA HIS A 602 25.00 25.78 -14.71
C HIS A 602 24.10 25.07 -13.73
N SER A 603 22.89 25.53 -13.39
CA SER A 603 21.97 24.67 -12.58
C SER A 603 20.50 24.74 -12.99
N TYR A 604 20.17 25.20 -14.19
CA TYR A 604 18.82 25.67 -14.51
C TYR A 604 17.90 24.71 -15.26
N HIS A 605 18.40 23.60 -15.80
CA HIS A 605 17.56 22.76 -16.68
C HIS A 605 16.59 21.82 -15.99
N PHE A 606 16.77 21.49 -14.72
CA PHE A 606 15.91 20.52 -14.02
C PHE A 606 14.81 21.15 -13.15
N LEU A 607 15.05 22.29 -12.56
CA LEU A 607 14.09 22.97 -11.67
C LEU A 607 13.05 23.84 -12.41
N HIS A 608 13.32 24.23 -13.66
CA HIS A 608 12.48 25.14 -14.42
C HIS A 608 11.19 24.51 -14.96
N SER A 609 11.20 23.21 -15.25
CA SER A 609 10.03 22.50 -15.79
C SER A 609 8.98 22.17 -14.71
N LEU A 610 9.41 21.88 -13.49
CA LEU A 610 8.52 21.45 -12.39
C LEU A 610 7.84 22.65 -11.68
N TYR A 611 8.51 23.79 -11.56
CA TYR A 611 8.00 24.88 -10.73
C TYR A 611 6.95 25.75 -11.43
N ILE A 612 7.08 25.95 -12.74
CA ILE A 612 6.13 26.79 -13.51
C ILE A 612 4.82 26.05 -13.74
N THR A 613 4.84 24.74 -13.93
CA THR A 613 3.63 23.93 -14.12
C THR A 613 2.81 23.84 -12.81
N HIS A 614 3.47 23.77 -11.66
CA HIS A 614 2.78 23.67 -10.37
C HIS A 614 2.23 25.02 -9.86
N CYS A 615 2.92 26.13 -10.12
CA CYS A 615 2.42 27.45 -9.72
C CYS A 615 1.24 27.93 -10.56
N ILE A 616 1.17 27.55 -11.83
CA ILE A 616 0.07 27.96 -12.73
C ILE A 616 -1.20 27.14 -12.45
N SER A 617 -1.07 25.85 -12.09
CA SER A 617 -2.22 25.01 -11.77
C SER A 617 -2.83 25.27 -10.39
N SER A 618 -2.07 25.84 -9.45
CA SER A 618 -2.55 26.16 -8.10
C SER A 618 -3.22 27.52 -7.96
N ILE A 619 -3.03 28.43 -8.96
CA ILE A 619 -3.54 29.80 -8.89
C ILE A 619 -4.85 29.97 -9.66
N TYR A 620 -5.18 29.07 -10.57
CA TYR A 620 -6.41 29.13 -11.36
C TYR A 620 -7.17 27.80 -11.30
N PRO A 621 -8.32 27.73 -10.63
CA PRO A 621 -9.29 26.69 -10.95
C PRO A 621 -9.74 26.90 -12.42
N PRO A 622 -10.08 25.84 -13.18
CA PRO A 622 -10.46 25.96 -14.58
C PRO A 622 -11.76 26.76 -14.68
N VAL A 623 -11.63 28.03 -14.95
CA VAL A 623 -12.75 28.88 -15.36
C VAL A 623 -12.89 28.65 -16.85
N HIS A 624 -14.07 28.22 -17.28
CA HIS A 624 -14.47 28.19 -18.68
C HIS A 624 -14.31 29.60 -19.27
N LEU A 625 -13.28 29.81 -20.06
CA LEU A 625 -13.17 30.94 -20.92
C LEU A 625 -14.01 30.67 -22.18
N ASN A 626 -15.28 31.08 -22.11
CA ASN A 626 -15.97 31.47 -23.33
C ASN A 626 -15.21 32.67 -23.91
N SER A 627 -14.79 32.54 -25.14
CA SER A 627 -14.18 33.63 -25.93
C SER A 627 -15.18 34.77 -26.10
N SER A 628 -15.18 35.71 -25.18
CA SER A 628 -15.82 37.01 -25.34
C SER A 628 -14.76 38.07 -25.07
N HIS A 629 -14.62 38.98 -26.00
CA HIS A 629 -13.71 40.10 -26.01
C HIS A 629 -13.62 40.81 -24.66
N ILE A 630 -12.40 41.04 -24.16
CA ILE A 630 -12.14 41.99 -23.09
C ILE A 630 -12.62 43.34 -23.58
N THR A 631 -13.73 43.83 -23.07
CA THR A 631 -14.27 45.12 -23.43
C THR A 631 -13.58 46.24 -22.62
N HIS A 632 -13.52 47.43 -23.18
CA HIS A 632 -12.93 48.63 -22.55
C HIS A 632 -13.56 48.96 -21.15
N ALA A 633 -14.69 48.30 -20.80
CA ALA A 633 -15.34 48.42 -19.52
C ALA A 633 -14.66 47.61 -18.38
N ASP A 634 -13.98 46.48 -18.72
CA ASP A 634 -13.31 45.64 -17.72
C ASP A 634 -12.03 46.29 -17.17
N LEU A 635 -11.39 47.14 -17.95
CA LEU A 635 -10.21 47.91 -17.53
C LEU A 635 -10.54 49.08 -16.57
N LYS A 636 -11.81 49.45 -16.44
CA LYS A 636 -12.29 50.49 -15.49
C LYS A 636 -12.79 49.92 -14.18
N SER A 637 -12.86 48.61 -14.00
CA SER A 637 -13.33 47.97 -12.81
C SER A 637 -12.27 48.02 -11.70
N SER A 638 -12.61 48.61 -10.56
CA SER A 638 -11.74 48.67 -9.38
C SER A 638 -11.35 47.25 -8.85
N THR A 639 -12.20 46.25 -9.09
CA THR A 639 -11.93 44.84 -8.70
C THR A 639 -10.90 44.16 -9.56
N PHE A 640 -10.76 44.56 -10.84
CA PHE A 640 -9.68 44.06 -11.70
C PHE A 640 -8.31 44.54 -11.22
N TRP A 641 -8.18 45.83 -10.90
CA TRP A 641 -6.94 46.42 -10.41
C TRP A 641 -6.59 45.95 -8.99
N LEU A 642 -7.60 45.68 -8.14
CA LEU A 642 -7.40 45.09 -6.80
C LEU A 642 -6.82 43.67 -6.91
N ARG A 643 -7.31 42.83 -7.83
CA ARG A 643 -6.79 41.48 -8.06
C ARG A 643 -5.39 41.49 -8.66
N ALA A 644 -5.12 42.40 -9.57
CA ALA A 644 -3.79 42.59 -10.17
C ALA A 644 -2.77 43.06 -9.11
N SER A 645 -3.14 43.97 -8.23
CA SER A 645 -2.26 44.49 -7.17
C SER A 645 -2.00 43.44 -6.09
N VAL A 646 -2.99 42.62 -5.70
CA VAL A 646 -2.80 41.50 -4.76
C VAL A 646 -1.87 40.44 -5.34
N GLY A 647 -2.02 40.09 -6.63
CA GLY A 647 -1.11 39.17 -7.32
C GLY A 647 0.33 39.67 -7.34
N ALA A 648 0.54 40.96 -7.64
CA ALA A 648 1.88 41.59 -7.66
C ALA A 648 2.51 41.63 -6.24
N THR A 649 1.70 41.87 -5.21
CA THR A 649 2.19 41.92 -3.81
C THR A 649 2.60 40.53 -3.31
N VAL A 650 1.85 39.47 -3.66
CA VAL A 650 2.19 38.08 -3.32
C VAL A 650 3.49 37.66 -4.00
N CYS A 651 3.67 37.99 -5.29
CA CYS A 651 4.92 37.74 -6.01
C CYS A 651 6.11 38.49 -5.41
N ALA A 652 5.93 39.73 -4.98
CA ALA A 652 6.99 40.51 -4.32
C ALA A 652 7.36 39.94 -2.95
N MET A 653 6.38 39.50 -2.14
CA MET A 653 6.64 38.86 -0.84
C MET A 653 7.34 37.51 -0.98
N LEU A 654 6.95 36.69 -1.96
CA LEU A 654 7.63 35.42 -2.24
C LEU A 654 9.07 35.65 -2.72
N GLY A 655 9.30 36.64 -3.59
CA GLY A 655 10.64 37.06 -4.02
C GLY A 655 11.51 37.54 -2.85
N PHE A 656 10.94 38.29 -1.91
CA PHE A 656 11.65 38.79 -0.74
C PHE A 656 11.95 37.67 0.29
N ALA A 657 11.03 36.72 0.46
CA ALA A 657 11.25 35.55 1.32
C ALA A 657 12.37 34.64 0.76
N MET A 658 12.38 34.40 -0.56
CA MET A 658 13.46 33.67 -1.22
C MET A 658 14.81 34.41 -1.15
N TYR A 659 14.82 35.73 -1.34
CA TYR A 659 16.00 36.54 -1.18
C TYR A 659 16.60 36.48 0.22
N ARG A 660 15.76 36.53 1.25
CA ARG A 660 16.18 36.36 2.67
C ARG A 660 16.67 34.96 3.00
N ALA A 661 16.10 33.93 2.39
CA ALA A 661 16.55 32.55 2.58
C ALA A 661 17.93 32.29 1.95
N LEU A 662 18.24 32.95 0.85
CA LEU A 662 19.51 32.81 0.13
C LEU A 662 20.66 33.62 0.78
N LEU A 663 20.35 34.66 1.58
CA LEU A 663 21.35 35.54 2.20
C LEU A 663 21.66 35.21 3.68
N ARG A 664 21.14 34.12 4.26
CA ARG A 664 21.62 33.66 5.59
C ARG A 664 22.98 32.98 5.41
N PRO A 665 24.06 33.51 5.99
CA PRO A 665 25.31 32.80 6.02
C PRO A 665 25.18 31.54 6.88
N ARG A 666 25.83 30.47 6.40
CA ARG A 666 25.95 29.18 7.11
C ARG A 666 26.69 29.32 8.41
#